data_f6449d2b83fceb7cd5f5a6d968dd5de2
#
_entry.id   f6449d2b83fceb7cd5f5a6d968dd5de2
#
_cell.length_a   1.000
_cell.length_b   1.000
_cell.length_c   1.000
_cell.angle_alpha   90.00
_cell.angle_beta   90.00
_cell.angle_gamma   90.00
#
_symmetry.space_group_name_H-M   'P 1'
#
loop_
_entity.id
_entity.type
_entity.pdbx_description
1 polymer ?
#
loop_
_entity_poly.entity_id
_entity_poly.type
_entity_poly.pdbx_seq_one_letter_code
_entity_poly.pdbx_strand_id
1 'polypeptide(L)'
;MSENTFKIPVIPLRGLTILPGTTVHFDISRKSSIAAANAAMMQGQRLFVTAQKDPVESTPGFDGIYKIGTVVLIKQLNKLPDGITSVMVEAKNKAEILTLYEDGKYFEGDIEEIPQEENLLSENEEEAFVRELKETIRKYDATNHGLTEQGIRNVMRINNLSTLMEQLLLRIKVDFRVKQEYLEKNDLVSKFETVMSFLRKENEIGQIRADIIEKVKERLDKSQREHILREQIQVIKEELGEDFSADADELQGKIEKLNASDEVKEKLMKELSRYRMFGGNAPEANVIRTYIDTMLDMPWNNQTVENPDLTNAQEILDRDHYGLKKVKERVLEFLAVRNLTEAKGTSPIICLIGPPGTGKTSIAHSIAEALNKKYVRISLGGVDDESEIRGHRKTYVGAMPGRIAKGLKMAGSANPLMLFDEIDKMGRGYHGDPASALLEVMDSEQNSSFRDNYLEVPLDLSKVLFIATANDINTIPEPLIDRMEMIEVEGYTENEKFHIAKEHLIKKAYEKNGIKRSNLSITDEAINSIIRFYTREAGVRQLQRELEEICRKAARDIVQNNKKHLKVTSKNIEKYLGRKKFDEDLANESDDIGIVRGLAWTAVGGTTLQIEVNTMPGKGELKLTGQLGDVMKESAVIALSYVRSIAVDYGVDKEFFSENDIHIHVPEGAVPKDGPSAGITMATAILSAVSGIKVKCKVAMTGEINLRGNVMPIGGLKEKLLAAKNAGIKKVLVPKKNEPMVKEISEEITSGLKIVYVSHMSEVIKEALSR
;
A
#
# COMPACT_ATOMS: atom_id res chain seq x y z
N MET A 1 36.06 24.77 -32.23
CA MET A 1 34.64 24.97 -32.47
C MET A 1 34.41 24.58 -33.92
N SER A 2 33.58 23.56 -34.19
CA SER A 2 33.26 23.21 -35.58
C SER A 2 32.49 24.37 -36.21
N GLU A 3 32.64 24.59 -37.51
CA GLU A 3 32.04 25.73 -38.27
C GLU A 3 30.48 25.74 -38.19
N ASN A 4 29.83 24.76 -37.55
CA ASN A 4 28.39 24.59 -37.48
C ASN A 4 27.80 24.76 -36.08
N THR A 5 28.53 25.24 -35.09
CA THR A 5 28.03 25.43 -33.72
C THR A 5 27.62 26.87 -33.48
N PHE A 6 26.42 27.14 -33.03
CA PHE A 6 25.95 28.50 -32.73
C PHE A 6 25.11 28.50 -31.44
N LYS A 7 25.09 29.64 -30.76
CA LYS A 7 24.38 29.82 -29.48
C LYS A 7 23.04 30.50 -29.73
N ILE A 8 21.95 29.81 -29.34
CA ILE A 8 20.57 30.30 -29.49
C ILE A 8 19.72 30.01 -28.25
N PRO A 9 18.58 30.74 -28.07
CA PRO A 9 17.61 30.41 -27.04
C PRO A 9 17.01 29.01 -27.19
N VAL A 10 16.69 28.38 -26.06
CA VAL A 10 16.15 26.99 -25.97
C VAL A 10 14.80 26.98 -25.27
N ILE A 11 13.87 26.25 -25.83
CA ILE A 11 12.57 25.99 -25.20
C ILE A 11 12.32 24.49 -25.05
N PRO A 12 12.27 23.96 -23.82
CA PRO A 12 11.79 22.61 -23.53
C PRO A 12 10.26 22.52 -23.70
N LEU A 13 9.80 21.64 -24.59
CA LEU A 13 8.40 21.43 -24.90
C LEU A 13 7.80 20.28 -24.08
N ARG A 14 6.60 20.47 -23.54
CA ARG A 14 5.87 19.45 -22.77
C ARG A 14 5.03 18.57 -23.69
N GLY A 15 5.39 17.29 -23.80
CA GLY A 15 4.59 16.31 -24.55
C GLY A 15 4.49 16.60 -26.05
N LEU A 16 5.44 17.36 -26.61
CA LEU A 16 5.45 17.72 -28.01
C LEU A 16 6.87 17.61 -28.57
N THR A 17 7.03 16.89 -29.68
CA THR A 17 8.25 16.86 -30.51
C THR A 17 7.93 17.47 -31.86
N ILE A 18 8.74 18.41 -32.33
CA ILE A 18 8.59 19.10 -33.60
C ILE A 18 9.57 18.49 -34.60
N LEU A 19 9.05 18.01 -35.72
CA LEU A 19 9.85 17.42 -36.79
C LEU A 19 10.30 18.50 -37.78
N PRO A 20 11.50 18.40 -38.38
CA PRO A 20 11.97 19.28 -39.46
C PRO A 20 10.98 19.36 -40.63
N GLY A 21 10.97 20.47 -41.36
CA GLY A 21 10.08 20.65 -42.51
C GLY A 21 8.60 20.95 -42.15
N THR A 22 8.25 21.12 -40.88
CA THR A 22 6.90 21.32 -40.43
C THR A 22 6.64 22.76 -39.96
N THR A 23 5.38 23.21 -40.09
CA THR A 23 4.91 24.44 -39.43
C THR A 23 3.98 24.06 -38.31
N VAL A 24 4.32 24.45 -37.08
CA VAL A 24 3.61 24.03 -35.88
C VAL A 24 3.25 25.23 -35.02
N HIS A 25 2.04 25.17 -34.42
CA HIS A 25 1.60 26.09 -33.36
C HIS A 25 1.69 25.39 -32.02
N PHE A 26 2.25 26.05 -31.03
CA PHE A 26 2.23 25.59 -29.63
C PHE A 26 2.16 26.75 -28.65
N ASP A 27 1.65 26.47 -27.48
CA ASP A 27 1.44 27.46 -26.44
C ASP A 27 2.51 27.33 -25.36
N ILE A 28 3.06 28.46 -24.92
CA ILE A 28 4.02 28.55 -23.82
C ILE A 28 3.46 29.40 -22.69
N SER A 29 3.61 28.91 -21.46
CA SER A 29 3.13 29.58 -20.23
C SER A 29 4.25 29.85 -19.23
N ARG A 30 5.41 29.17 -19.36
CA ARG A 30 6.55 29.40 -18.48
C ARG A 30 7.21 30.74 -18.78
N LYS A 31 7.53 31.51 -17.74
CA LYS A 31 8.21 32.81 -17.87
C LYS A 31 9.54 32.70 -18.62
N SER A 32 10.33 31.65 -18.37
CA SER A 32 11.57 31.35 -19.06
C SER A 32 11.36 31.07 -20.54
N SER A 33 10.37 30.26 -20.92
CA SER A 33 10.05 29.98 -22.32
C SER A 33 9.54 31.20 -23.07
N ILE A 34 8.72 32.04 -22.44
CA ILE A 34 8.26 33.32 -23.03
C ILE A 34 9.45 34.27 -23.22
N ALA A 35 10.38 34.33 -22.25
CA ALA A 35 11.59 35.15 -22.38
C ALA A 35 12.52 34.64 -23.49
N ALA A 36 12.68 33.32 -23.64
CA ALA A 36 13.42 32.69 -24.71
C ALA A 36 12.84 33.02 -26.09
N ALA A 37 11.53 32.91 -26.27
CA ALA A 37 10.85 33.25 -27.52
C ALA A 37 11.02 34.74 -27.89
N ASN A 38 10.89 35.65 -26.91
CA ASN A 38 11.13 37.08 -27.13
C ASN A 38 12.59 37.39 -27.47
N ALA A 39 13.54 36.74 -26.82
CA ALA A 39 14.96 36.87 -27.13
C ALA A 39 15.28 36.38 -28.55
N ALA A 40 14.75 35.24 -28.95
CA ALA A 40 14.87 34.66 -30.28
C ALA A 40 14.36 35.63 -31.36
N MET A 41 13.21 36.30 -31.13
CA MET A 41 12.69 37.32 -32.05
C MET A 41 13.65 38.51 -32.29
N MET A 42 14.47 38.86 -31.30
CA MET A 42 15.46 39.92 -31.40
C MET A 42 16.78 39.44 -32.00
N GLN A 43 17.06 38.14 -31.96
CA GLN A 43 18.33 37.52 -32.36
C GLN A 43 18.20 36.69 -33.67
N GLY A 44 17.49 37.18 -34.67
CA GLY A 44 17.38 36.50 -35.97
C GLY A 44 16.28 35.42 -36.05
N GLN A 45 15.33 35.42 -35.11
CA GLN A 45 14.15 34.54 -35.06
C GLN A 45 14.45 33.05 -34.91
N ARG A 46 15.72 32.66 -34.68
CA ARG A 46 16.14 31.27 -34.47
C ARG A 46 15.90 30.86 -33.04
N LEU A 47 15.32 29.66 -32.86
CA LEU A 47 15.04 29.07 -31.58
C LEU A 47 15.30 27.55 -31.65
N PHE A 48 15.90 26.96 -30.63
CA PHE A 48 15.99 25.51 -30.51
C PHE A 48 14.86 25.00 -29.65
N VAL A 49 14.14 24.00 -30.13
CA VAL A 49 13.04 23.33 -29.41
C VAL A 49 13.35 21.86 -29.28
N THR A 50 13.17 21.32 -28.07
CA THR A 50 13.35 19.91 -27.77
C THR A 50 12.27 19.44 -26.79
N ALA A 51 11.91 18.16 -26.82
CA ALA A 51 10.94 17.61 -25.89
C ALA A 51 11.53 17.42 -24.49
N GLN A 52 10.71 17.58 -23.47
CA GLN A 52 11.04 17.14 -22.12
C GLN A 52 10.88 15.62 -21.98
N LYS A 53 11.79 14.97 -21.22
CA LYS A 53 11.67 13.54 -20.90
C LYS A 53 10.48 13.28 -19.98
N ASP A 54 10.31 14.10 -18.94
CA ASP A 54 9.14 14.08 -18.07
C ASP A 54 8.28 15.35 -18.28
N PRO A 55 7.08 15.24 -18.88
CA PRO A 55 6.20 16.40 -19.10
C PRO A 55 5.70 17.08 -17.82
N VAL A 56 5.80 16.44 -16.65
CA VAL A 56 5.31 16.98 -15.37
C VAL A 56 6.34 17.92 -14.73
N GLU A 57 7.62 17.73 -15.03
CA GLU A 57 8.70 18.53 -14.47
C GLU A 57 8.55 20.01 -14.81
N SER A 58 8.64 20.89 -13.80
CA SER A 58 8.41 22.32 -13.96
C SER A 58 9.61 23.06 -14.57
N THR A 59 10.83 22.69 -14.20
CA THR A 59 12.10 23.31 -14.65
C THR A 59 13.10 22.22 -15.01
N PRO A 60 13.04 21.67 -16.25
CA PRO A 60 13.96 20.63 -16.67
C PRO A 60 15.37 21.19 -16.87
N GLY A 61 16.35 20.60 -16.20
CA GLY A 61 17.76 20.83 -16.48
C GLY A 61 18.22 20.07 -17.74
N PHE A 62 19.52 20.07 -18.02
CA PHE A 62 20.09 19.43 -19.21
C PHE A 62 19.77 17.94 -19.32
N ASP A 63 19.72 17.21 -18.19
CA ASP A 63 19.37 15.79 -18.16
C ASP A 63 17.86 15.53 -18.30
N GLY A 64 17.01 16.53 -18.03
CA GLY A 64 15.56 16.47 -18.13
C GLY A 64 15.01 16.68 -19.54
N ILE A 65 15.87 17.04 -20.52
CA ILE A 65 15.49 17.25 -21.91
C ILE A 65 16.14 16.21 -22.83
N TYR A 66 15.57 16.04 -24.01
CA TYR A 66 16.23 15.25 -25.05
C TYR A 66 17.34 16.09 -25.71
N LYS A 67 18.47 15.47 -26.00
CA LYS A 67 19.61 16.15 -26.60
C LYS A 67 19.37 16.52 -28.08
N ILE A 68 18.62 15.67 -28.78
CA ILE A 68 18.26 15.91 -30.18
C ILE A 68 16.93 16.68 -30.19
N GLY A 69 16.93 17.76 -30.94
CA GLY A 69 15.78 18.62 -31.13
C GLY A 69 15.77 19.24 -32.53
N THR A 70 15.03 20.32 -32.67
CA THR A 70 14.84 20.98 -33.96
C THR A 70 15.12 22.48 -33.84
N VAL A 71 15.90 23.01 -34.74
CA VAL A 71 16.06 24.46 -34.92
C VAL A 71 14.86 24.98 -35.69
N VAL A 72 14.17 25.95 -35.12
CA VAL A 72 12.94 26.52 -35.68
C VAL A 72 13.07 28.00 -35.89
N LEU A 73 12.34 28.54 -36.87
CA LEU A 73 12.21 30.00 -37.09
C LEU A 73 10.82 30.44 -36.59
N ILE A 74 10.79 31.39 -35.68
CA ILE A 74 9.57 32.00 -35.20
C ILE A 74 8.95 32.85 -36.30
N LYS A 75 7.73 32.55 -36.70
CA LYS A 75 6.97 33.33 -37.67
C LYS A 75 6.04 34.31 -37.02
N GLN A 76 5.40 33.90 -35.90
CA GLN A 76 4.43 34.72 -35.20
C GLN A 76 4.39 34.42 -33.71
N LEU A 77 4.24 35.47 -32.91
CA LEU A 77 4.05 35.42 -31.46
C LEU A 77 2.75 36.16 -31.12
N ASN A 78 1.77 35.47 -30.59
CA ASN A 78 0.49 36.06 -30.18
C ASN A 78 0.33 35.92 -28.67
N LYS A 79 0.19 37.02 -27.96
CA LYS A 79 -0.11 37.03 -26.53
C LYS A 79 -1.59 36.83 -26.32
N LEU A 80 -1.97 35.82 -25.53
CA LEU A 80 -3.34 35.51 -25.14
C LEU A 80 -3.65 36.14 -23.77
N PRO A 81 -4.94 36.37 -23.43
CA PRO A 81 -5.37 37.06 -22.21
C PRO A 81 -4.87 36.42 -20.90
N ASP A 82 -4.70 35.14 -20.86
CA ASP A 82 -4.35 34.35 -19.64
C ASP A 82 -2.84 34.24 -19.36
N GLY A 83 -2.03 35.16 -19.95
CA GLY A 83 -0.57 35.11 -19.79
C GLY A 83 0.13 34.00 -20.59
N ILE A 84 -0.62 33.29 -21.41
CA ILE A 84 -0.11 32.29 -22.36
C ILE A 84 0.33 33.01 -23.64
N THR A 85 1.41 32.54 -24.24
CA THR A 85 1.87 33.05 -25.54
C THR A 85 1.82 31.92 -26.56
N SER A 86 1.04 32.10 -27.61
CA SER A 86 0.99 31.18 -28.74
C SER A 86 2.09 31.50 -29.73
N VAL A 87 2.88 30.48 -30.06
CA VAL A 87 4.06 30.60 -30.93
C VAL A 87 3.83 29.79 -32.20
N MET A 88 3.95 30.44 -33.34
CA MET A 88 3.98 29.77 -34.64
C MET A 88 5.42 29.68 -35.12
N VAL A 89 5.87 28.47 -35.38
CA VAL A 89 7.25 28.20 -35.81
C VAL A 89 7.27 27.39 -37.10
N GLU A 90 8.28 27.67 -37.90
CA GLU A 90 8.68 26.83 -39.03
C GLU A 90 9.93 26.04 -38.65
N ALA A 91 9.82 24.73 -38.58
CA ALA A 91 10.92 23.83 -38.24
C ALA A 91 11.88 23.68 -39.43
N LYS A 92 13.15 23.92 -39.17
CA LYS A 92 14.20 23.90 -40.21
C LYS A 92 15.02 22.59 -40.14
N ASN A 93 16.03 22.57 -39.30
CA ASN A 93 17.01 21.48 -39.27
C ASN A 93 16.98 20.73 -37.97
N LYS A 94 17.26 19.42 -38.00
CA LYS A 94 17.56 18.61 -36.84
C LYS A 94 18.91 19.09 -36.26
N ALA A 95 18.98 19.17 -34.93
CA ALA A 95 20.19 19.62 -34.26
C ALA A 95 20.36 18.96 -32.91
N GLU A 96 21.58 18.95 -32.41
CA GLU A 96 21.92 18.46 -31.07
C GLU A 96 22.33 19.64 -30.19
N ILE A 97 21.85 19.60 -28.93
CA ILE A 97 22.30 20.54 -27.90
C ILE A 97 23.50 19.95 -27.17
N LEU A 98 24.62 20.66 -27.23
CA LEU A 98 25.87 20.27 -26.62
C LEU A 98 25.98 20.75 -25.16
N THR A 99 25.52 21.99 -24.92
CA THR A 99 25.56 22.60 -23.59
C THR A 99 24.31 23.44 -23.37
N LEU A 100 23.75 23.39 -22.16
CA LEU A 100 22.63 24.23 -21.74
C LEU A 100 23.10 25.22 -20.69
N TYR A 101 22.85 26.52 -20.92
CA TYR A 101 23.16 27.60 -19.98
C TYR A 101 21.89 28.08 -19.27
N GLU A 102 21.96 28.12 -17.94
CA GLU A 102 20.84 28.52 -17.09
C GLU A 102 21.01 29.90 -16.43
N ASP A 103 22.07 30.65 -16.85
CA ASP A 103 22.52 31.90 -16.20
C ASP A 103 21.65 33.13 -16.48
N GLY A 104 20.45 32.98 -16.98
CA GLY A 104 19.65 34.09 -17.42
C GLY A 104 18.17 33.99 -17.09
N LYS A 105 17.43 34.92 -17.68
CA LYS A 105 15.95 34.91 -17.64
C LYS A 105 15.34 33.76 -18.45
N TYR A 106 16.13 33.06 -19.27
CA TYR A 106 15.73 31.98 -20.16
C TYR A 106 16.91 31.03 -20.44
N PHE A 107 16.64 29.88 -20.99
CA PHE A 107 17.65 28.89 -21.37
C PHE A 107 18.31 29.27 -22.70
N GLU A 108 19.62 29.21 -22.75
CA GLU A 108 20.43 29.29 -23.99
C GLU A 108 21.25 28.00 -24.14
N GLY A 109 21.54 27.58 -25.36
CA GLY A 109 22.36 26.41 -25.59
C GLY A 109 23.28 26.54 -26.78
N ASP A 110 24.45 25.87 -26.70
CA ASP A 110 25.29 25.64 -27.86
C ASP A 110 24.68 24.49 -28.66
N ILE A 111 24.31 24.82 -29.91
CA ILE A 111 23.54 23.92 -30.78
C ILE A 111 24.41 23.60 -32.00
N GLU A 112 24.52 22.33 -32.34
CA GLU A 112 25.16 21.83 -33.55
C GLU A 112 24.10 21.25 -34.50
N GLU A 113 23.99 21.80 -35.71
CA GLU A 113 23.07 21.27 -36.72
C GLU A 113 23.60 19.95 -37.26
N ILE A 114 22.75 18.95 -37.28
CA ILE A 114 23.05 17.63 -37.81
C ILE A 114 22.65 17.62 -39.30
N PRO A 115 23.61 17.45 -40.21
CA PRO A 115 23.29 17.37 -41.63
C PRO A 115 22.40 16.18 -41.92
N GLN A 116 21.47 16.34 -42.85
CA GLN A 116 20.67 15.22 -43.35
C GLN A 116 21.62 14.27 -44.09
N GLU A 117 21.63 13.00 -43.66
CA GLU A 117 22.40 11.97 -44.38
C GLU A 117 21.84 11.77 -45.81
N GLU A 118 22.71 11.52 -46.76
CA GLU A 118 22.36 11.18 -48.10
C GLU A 118 21.61 9.83 -48.07
N ASN A 119 20.55 9.74 -48.88
CA ASN A 119 19.75 8.52 -49.00
C ASN A 119 20.64 7.43 -49.68
N LEU A 120 21.06 6.45 -48.90
CA LEU A 120 21.91 5.34 -49.35
C LEU A 120 21.09 4.19 -50.00
N LEU A 121 19.77 4.31 -50.04
CA LEU A 121 18.90 3.30 -50.63
C LEU A 121 18.87 3.42 -52.18
N SER A 122 18.88 2.29 -52.85
CA SER A 122 18.62 2.25 -54.28
C SER A 122 17.15 2.58 -54.56
N GLU A 123 16.85 3.08 -55.76
CA GLU A 123 15.46 3.41 -56.14
C GLU A 123 14.50 2.25 -55.96
N ASN A 124 14.94 1.03 -56.22
CA ASN A 124 14.11 -0.20 -56.04
C ASN A 124 13.83 -0.51 -54.58
N GLU A 125 14.81 -0.29 -53.68
CA GLU A 125 14.65 -0.49 -52.23
C GLU A 125 13.72 0.56 -51.66
N GLU A 126 13.89 1.83 -52.00
CA GLU A 126 13.01 2.90 -51.55
C GLU A 126 11.55 2.64 -52.02
N GLU A 127 11.36 2.20 -53.25
CA GLU A 127 10.02 1.86 -53.76
C GLU A 127 9.40 0.69 -52.98
N ALA A 128 10.18 -0.32 -52.63
CA ALA A 128 9.71 -1.44 -51.80
C ALA A 128 9.25 -0.99 -50.43
N PHE A 129 10.05 -0.16 -49.73
CA PHE A 129 9.69 0.43 -48.43
C PHE A 129 8.42 1.30 -48.52
N VAL A 130 8.30 2.13 -49.56
CA VAL A 130 7.12 2.96 -49.79
C VAL A 130 5.87 2.10 -49.98
N ARG A 131 5.96 0.99 -50.72
CA ARG A 131 4.84 0.08 -50.93
C ARG A 131 4.39 -0.59 -49.67
N GLU A 132 5.34 -1.11 -48.86
CA GLU A 132 5.05 -1.76 -47.57
C GLU A 132 4.44 -0.77 -46.58
N LEU A 133 4.96 0.44 -46.50
CA LEU A 133 4.41 1.48 -45.65
C LEU A 133 2.98 1.86 -46.05
N LYS A 134 2.72 2.06 -47.35
CA LYS A 134 1.39 2.38 -47.87
C LYS A 134 0.38 1.27 -47.60
N GLU A 135 0.78 0.00 -47.71
CA GLU A 135 -0.08 -1.13 -47.37
C GLU A 135 -0.42 -1.13 -45.83
N THR A 136 0.57 -0.89 -44.99
CA THR A 136 0.38 -0.82 -43.53
C THR A 136 -0.50 0.36 -43.15
N ILE A 137 -0.36 1.52 -43.79
CA ILE A 137 -1.22 2.70 -43.58
C ILE A 137 -2.68 2.38 -43.95
N ARG A 138 -2.93 1.62 -45.06
CA ARG A 138 -4.30 1.19 -45.40
C ARG A 138 -4.91 0.31 -44.31
N LYS A 139 -4.15 -0.64 -43.79
CA LYS A 139 -4.60 -1.47 -42.67
C LYS A 139 -4.89 -0.64 -41.42
N TYR A 140 -4.01 0.31 -41.08
CA TYR A 140 -4.18 1.24 -39.97
C TYR A 140 -5.46 2.06 -40.07
N ASP A 141 -5.73 2.63 -41.23
CA ASP A 141 -6.93 3.43 -41.46
C ASP A 141 -8.22 2.61 -41.41
N ALA A 142 -8.21 1.40 -41.98
CA ALA A 142 -9.34 0.49 -41.92
C ALA A 142 -9.75 0.09 -40.51
N THR A 143 -8.77 0.00 -39.57
CA THR A 143 -9.01 -0.42 -38.19
C THR A 143 -9.21 0.75 -37.24
N ASN A 144 -8.53 1.87 -37.42
CA ASN A 144 -8.48 2.98 -36.46
C ASN A 144 -9.24 4.23 -36.91
N HIS A 145 -9.60 4.36 -38.19
CA HIS A 145 -10.22 5.56 -38.78
C HIS A 145 -9.50 6.86 -38.41
N GLY A 146 -8.16 6.78 -38.36
CA GLY A 146 -7.29 7.86 -37.81
C GLY A 146 -7.00 8.98 -38.79
N LEU A 147 -7.33 8.82 -40.06
CA LEU A 147 -7.09 9.79 -41.11
C LEU A 147 -8.41 10.25 -41.75
N THR A 148 -8.46 11.50 -42.19
CA THR A 148 -9.57 11.97 -43.02
C THR A 148 -9.41 11.41 -44.45
N GLU A 149 -10.51 11.21 -45.20
CA GLU A 149 -10.43 10.72 -46.60
C GLU A 149 -9.48 11.56 -47.47
N GLN A 150 -9.44 12.86 -47.27
CA GLN A 150 -8.51 13.75 -47.97
C GLN A 150 -7.07 13.56 -47.48
N GLY A 151 -6.88 13.28 -46.17
CA GLY A 151 -5.59 12.96 -45.57
C GLY A 151 -4.97 11.72 -46.16
N ILE A 152 -5.73 10.64 -46.30
CA ILE A 152 -5.29 9.37 -46.90
C ILE A 152 -4.88 9.62 -48.35
N ARG A 153 -5.75 10.26 -49.14
CA ARG A 153 -5.46 10.55 -50.56
C ARG A 153 -4.16 11.34 -50.73
N ASN A 154 -3.89 12.29 -49.87
CA ASN A 154 -2.69 13.10 -49.92
C ASN A 154 -1.42 12.26 -49.57
N VAL A 155 -1.49 11.47 -48.51
CA VAL A 155 -0.38 10.60 -48.03
C VAL A 155 -0.07 9.54 -49.12
N MET A 156 -1.09 8.91 -49.71
CA MET A 156 -0.91 7.87 -50.74
C MET A 156 -0.27 8.37 -52.05
N ARG A 157 -0.30 9.67 -52.33
CA ARG A 157 0.34 10.26 -53.53
C ARG A 157 1.84 10.49 -53.39
N ILE A 158 2.35 10.42 -52.17
CA ILE A 158 3.77 10.66 -51.90
C ILE A 158 4.57 9.40 -52.24
N ASN A 159 5.63 9.54 -53.00
CA ASN A 159 6.50 8.45 -53.44
C ASN A 159 7.90 8.50 -52.80
N ASN A 160 8.27 9.61 -52.17
CA ASN A 160 9.53 9.70 -51.44
C ASN A 160 9.29 9.19 -50.00
N LEU A 161 10.14 8.26 -49.52
CA LEU A 161 9.96 7.57 -48.27
C LEU A 161 10.04 8.51 -47.06
N SER A 162 11.04 9.42 -47.02
CA SER A 162 11.19 10.38 -45.91
C SER A 162 9.97 11.28 -45.79
N THR A 163 9.56 11.88 -46.91
CA THR A 163 8.40 12.78 -46.94
C THR A 163 7.11 12.03 -46.57
N LEU A 164 6.97 10.78 -46.99
CA LEU A 164 5.81 9.94 -46.67
C LEU A 164 5.69 9.70 -45.15
N MET A 165 6.80 9.33 -44.51
CA MET A 165 6.84 9.10 -43.03
C MET A 165 6.54 10.38 -42.25
N GLU A 166 7.16 11.50 -42.62
CA GLU A 166 6.96 12.79 -41.95
C GLU A 166 5.50 13.25 -42.09
N GLN A 167 4.93 13.20 -43.31
CA GLN A 167 3.55 13.60 -43.54
C GLN A 167 2.54 12.67 -42.88
N LEU A 168 2.89 11.41 -42.66
CA LEU A 168 2.08 10.46 -41.91
C LEU A 168 2.08 10.83 -40.43
N LEU A 169 3.27 10.97 -39.80
CA LEU A 169 3.45 11.31 -38.38
C LEU A 169 2.80 12.64 -37.98
N LEU A 170 2.61 13.55 -38.93
CA LEU A 170 1.89 14.80 -38.70
C LEU A 170 0.38 14.64 -38.67
N ARG A 171 -0.18 13.67 -39.38
CA ARG A 171 -1.63 13.52 -39.57
C ARG A 171 -2.27 12.50 -38.65
N ILE A 172 -1.51 11.54 -38.14
CA ILE A 172 -1.98 10.55 -37.20
C ILE A 172 -1.66 10.97 -35.76
N LYS A 173 -2.45 10.46 -34.81
CA LYS A 173 -2.23 10.72 -33.39
C LYS A 173 -1.10 9.82 -32.88
N VAL A 174 0.08 10.38 -32.73
CA VAL A 174 1.31 9.69 -32.28
C VAL A 174 1.80 10.32 -31.00
N ASP A 175 2.19 9.49 -30.03
CA ASP A 175 2.86 9.96 -28.81
C ASP A 175 4.15 10.70 -29.16
N PHE A 176 4.43 11.79 -28.43
CA PHE A 176 5.61 12.61 -28.67
C PHE A 176 6.93 11.82 -28.53
N ARG A 177 6.93 10.75 -27.72
CA ARG A 177 8.11 9.87 -27.54
C ARG A 177 8.45 9.11 -28.81
N VAL A 178 7.44 8.63 -29.54
CA VAL A 178 7.65 7.95 -30.83
C VAL A 178 8.18 8.94 -31.88
N LYS A 179 7.63 10.18 -31.89
CA LYS A 179 8.18 11.26 -32.75
C LYS A 179 9.60 11.63 -32.37
N GLN A 180 9.94 11.58 -31.10
CA GLN A 180 11.29 11.83 -30.60
C GLN A 180 12.25 10.72 -31.02
N GLU A 181 11.85 9.46 -30.87
CA GLU A 181 12.62 8.30 -31.34
C GLU A 181 12.87 8.37 -32.85
N TYR A 182 11.85 8.73 -33.64
CA TYR A 182 12.00 8.99 -35.08
C TYR A 182 13.00 10.12 -35.36
N LEU A 183 12.92 11.21 -34.62
CA LEU A 183 13.83 12.36 -34.77
C LEU A 183 15.28 12.00 -34.42
N GLU A 184 15.52 11.16 -33.43
CA GLU A 184 16.86 10.74 -33.02
C GLU A 184 17.57 9.85 -34.04
N LYS A 185 16.83 9.06 -34.80
CA LYS A 185 17.43 8.23 -35.87
C LYS A 185 18.03 9.10 -36.98
N ASN A 186 19.14 8.66 -37.52
CA ASN A 186 19.83 9.39 -38.61
C ASN A 186 19.51 8.74 -39.96
N ASP A 187 19.60 7.41 -40.03
CA ASP A 187 19.40 6.68 -41.27
C ASP A 187 17.90 6.43 -41.59
N LEU A 188 17.60 6.36 -42.88
CA LEU A 188 16.21 6.24 -43.37
C LEU A 188 15.56 4.89 -43.03
N VAL A 189 16.35 3.82 -42.91
CA VAL A 189 15.85 2.46 -42.59
C VAL A 189 15.41 2.39 -41.14
N SER A 190 16.23 2.88 -40.19
CA SER A 190 15.85 2.93 -38.77
C SER A 190 14.64 3.82 -38.51
N LYS A 191 14.49 4.93 -39.25
CA LYS A 191 13.27 5.76 -39.22
C LYS A 191 12.06 4.99 -39.70
N PHE A 192 12.20 4.24 -40.79
CA PHE A 192 11.13 3.39 -41.30
C PHE A 192 10.72 2.31 -40.30
N GLU A 193 11.69 1.64 -39.67
CA GLU A 193 11.40 0.61 -38.65
C GLU A 193 10.62 1.18 -37.47
N THR A 194 10.97 2.40 -37.01
CA THR A 194 10.25 3.07 -35.90
C THR A 194 8.77 3.32 -36.29
N VAL A 195 8.53 3.83 -37.50
CA VAL A 195 7.17 4.11 -38.00
C VAL A 195 6.39 2.82 -38.20
N MET A 196 7.02 1.79 -38.76
CA MET A 196 6.39 0.49 -39.01
C MET A 196 6.04 -0.24 -37.70
N SER A 197 6.94 -0.21 -36.72
CA SER A 197 6.69 -0.78 -35.38
C SER A 197 5.48 -0.12 -34.72
N PHE A 198 5.38 1.20 -34.75
CA PHE A 198 4.24 1.94 -34.25
C PHE A 198 2.94 1.55 -34.97
N LEU A 199 2.93 1.55 -36.32
CA LEU A 199 1.73 1.22 -37.09
C LEU A 199 1.27 -0.23 -36.88
N ARG A 200 2.20 -1.19 -36.80
CA ARG A 200 1.88 -2.59 -36.55
C ARG A 200 1.22 -2.75 -35.17
N LYS A 201 1.78 -2.13 -34.14
CA LYS A 201 1.21 -2.14 -32.78
C LYS A 201 -0.20 -1.54 -32.73
N GLU A 202 -0.39 -0.40 -33.38
CA GLU A 202 -1.71 0.25 -33.45
C GLU A 202 -2.73 -0.59 -34.23
N ASN A 203 -2.30 -1.29 -35.28
CA ASN A 203 -3.15 -2.21 -36.03
C ASN A 203 -3.61 -3.40 -35.16
N GLU A 204 -2.71 -3.98 -34.37
CA GLU A 204 -3.07 -5.06 -33.45
C GLU A 204 -4.08 -4.58 -32.38
N ILE A 205 -3.85 -3.40 -31.81
CA ILE A 205 -4.78 -2.79 -30.85
C ILE A 205 -6.14 -2.51 -31.50
N GLY A 206 -6.13 -2.02 -32.75
CA GLY A 206 -7.33 -1.74 -33.52
C GLY A 206 -8.14 -3.00 -33.82
N GLN A 207 -7.49 -4.11 -34.17
CA GLN A 207 -8.13 -5.41 -34.36
C GLN A 207 -8.77 -5.93 -33.08
N ILE A 208 -8.02 -5.91 -31.96
CA ILE A 208 -8.56 -6.31 -30.64
C ILE A 208 -9.78 -5.47 -30.28
N ARG A 209 -9.74 -4.16 -30.54
CA ARG A 209 -10.88 -3.27 -30.29
C ARG A 209 -12.09 -3.60 -31.17
N ALA A 210 -11.87 -3.92 -32.45
CA ALA A 210 -12.94 -4.34 -33.36
C ALA A 210 -13.59 -5.64 -32.89
N ASP A 211 -12.78 -6.64 -32.49
CA ASP A 211 -13.26 -7.92 -31.96
C ASP A 211 -14.07 -7.74 -30.67
N ILE A 212 -13.63 -6.82 -29.80
CA ILE A 212 -14.37 -6.50 -28.56
C ILE A 212 -15.71 -5.84 -28.90
N ILE A 213 -15.73 -4.88 -29.83
CA ILE A 213 -16.96 -4.20 -30.24
C ILE A 213 -17.94 -5.20 -30.90
N GLU A 214 -17.45 -6.11 -31.72
CA GLU A 214 -18.26 -7.16 -32.32
C GLU A 214 -18.87 -8.09 -31.27
N LYS A 215 -18.07 -8.57 -30.30
CA LYS A 215 -18.55 -9.38 -29.18
C LYS A 215 -19.53 -8.64 -28.29
N VAL A 216 -19.33 -7.34 -28.07
CA VAL A 216 -20.27 -6.49 -27.32
C VAL A 216 -21.55 -6.30 -28.10
N LYS A 217 -21.48 -6.09 -29.43
CA LYS A 217 -22.65 -5.97 -30.29
C LYS A 217 -23.47 -7.27 -30.33
N GLU A 218 -22.80 -8.43 -30.48
CA GLU A 218 -23.47 -9.73 -30.41
C GLU A 218 -24.18 -9.95 -29.05
N ARG A 219 -23.54 -9.54 -27.94
CA ARG A 219 -24.18 -9.61 -26.61
C ARG A 219 -25.34 -8.65 -26.46
N LEU A 220 -25.23 -7.43 -27.00
CA LEU A 220 -26.30 -6.45 -27.01
C LEU A 220 -27.48 -6.90 -27.88
N ASP A 221 -27.21 -7.42 -29.06
CA ASP A 221 -28.24 -7.95 -29.98
C ASP A 221 -28.97 -9.16 -29.32
N LYS A 222 -28.22 -10.04 -28.64
CA LYS A 222 -28.79 -11.12 -27.85
C LYS A 222 -29.63 -10.61 -26.69
N SER A 223 -29.13 -9.62 -25.96
CA SER A 223 -29.84 -8.98 -24.84
C SER A 223 -31.09 -8.22 -25.32
N GLN A 224 -30.99 -7.47 -26.43
CA GLN A 224 -32.17 -6.83 -27.03
C GLN A 224 -33.22 -7.84 -27.51
N ARG A 225 -32.79 -8.93 -28.12
CA ARG A 225 -33.70 -10.00 -28.56
C ARG A 225 -34.34 -10.69 -27.35
N GLU A 226 -33.58 -10.95 -26.29
CA GLU A 226 -34.15 -11.45 -25.03
C GLU A 226 -35.08 -10.44 -24.39
N HIS A 227 -34.77 -9.15 -24.44
CA HIS A 227 -35.64 -8.06 -23.93
C HIS A 227 -36.94 -8.00 -24.73
N ILE A 228 -36.87 -7.97 -26.05
CA ILE A 228 -38.06 -7.96 -26.93
C ILE A 228 -38.91 -9.22 -26.70
N LEU A 229 -38.30 -10.39 -26.56
CA LEU A 229 -39.00 -11.63 -26.27
C LEU A 229 -39.64 -11.58 -24.87
N ARG A 230 -38.98 -10.99 -23.88
CA ARG A 230 -39.54 -10.78 -22.55
C ARG A 230 -40.66 -9.75 -22.56
N GLU A 231 -40.54 -8.66 -23.31
CA GLU A 231 -41.63 -7.69 -23.48
C GLU A 231 -42.82 -8.33 -24.22
N GLN A 232 -42.57 -9.14 -25.25
CA GLN A 232 -43.66 -9.87 -25.94
C GLN A 232 -44.36 -10.86 -24.97
N ILE A 233 -43.59 -11.59 -24.16
CA ILE A 233 -44.14 -12.48 -23.14
C ILE A 233 -44.89 -11.64 -22.09
N GLN A 234 -44.44 -10.44 -21.78
CA GLN A 234 -45.04 -9.56 -20.79
C GLN A 234 -46.33 -8.93 -21.32
N VAL A 235 -46.35 -8.48 -22.59
CA VAL A 235 -47.58 -8.00 -23.26
C VAL A 235 -48.62 -9.13 -23.33
N ILE A 236 -48.20 -10.35 -23.66
CA ILE A 236 -49.09 -11.52 -23.64
C ILE A 236 -49.61 -11.83 -22.24
N LYS A 237 -48.75 -11.67 -21.20
CA LYS A 237 -49.17 -11.84 -19.81
C LYS A 237 -50.06 -10.70 -19.35
N GLU A 238 -49.86 -9.47 -19.79
CA GLU A 238 -50.70 -8.30 -19.52
C GLU A 238 -52.07 -8.44 -20.17
N GLU A 239 -52.15 -8.96 -21.39
CA GLU A 239 -53.44 -9.31 -22.08
C GLU A 239 -54.16 -10.44 -21.38
N LEU A 240 -53.42 -11.38 -20.72
CA LEU A 240 -53.98 -12.46 -19.95
C LEU A 240 -54.31 -12.06 -18.51
N GLY A 241 -53.89 -10.88 -18.01
CA GLY A 241 -54.22 -10.31 -16.71
C GLY A 241 -53.60 -11.03 -15.51
N GLU A 242 -52.59 -11.89 -15.70
CA GLU A 242 -52.21 -12.88 -14.68
C GLU A 242 -50.99 -12.52 -13.80
N ASP A 243 -50.13 -11.56 -14.13
CA ASP A 243 -48.82 -11.57 -13.45
C ASP A 243 -48.51 -10.40 -12.49
N PHE A 244 -49.02 -9.21 -12.72
CA PHE A 244 -48.63 -8.04 -11.90
C PHE A 244 -49.38 -7.94 -10.59
N SER A 245 -50.68 -8.32 -10.59
CA SER A 245 -51.44 -8.38 -9.35
C SER A 245 -50.92 -9.54 -8.46
N ALA A 246 -50.57 -10.67 -9.05
CA ALA A 246 -50.05 -11.84 -8.34
C ALA A 246 -48.72 -11.56 -7.62
N ASP A 247 -47.74 -10.84 -8.30
CA ASP A 247 -46.49 -10.45 -7.68
C ASP A 247 -46.69 -9.46 -6.51
N ALA A 248 -47.53 -8.46 -6.71
CA ALA A 248 -47.85 -7.51 -5.65
C ALA A 248 -48.58 -8.16 -4.48
N ASP A 249 -49.44 -9.13 -4.74
CA ASP A 249 -50.16 -9.90 -3.69
C ASP A 249 -49.23 -10.87 -2.96
N GLU A 250 -48.25 -11.48 -3.69
CA GLU A 250 -47.17 -12.27 -3.06
C GLU A 250 -46.34 -11.44 -2.12
N LEU A 251 -45.91 -10.22 -2.57
CA LEU A 251 -45.16 -9.27 -1.74
C LEU A 251 -45.98 -8.85 -0.52
N GLN A 252 -47.25 -8.57 -0.67
CA GLN A 252 -48.14 -8.28 0.45
C GLN A 252 -48.14 -9.40 1.48
N GLY A 253 -48.31 -10.65 1.03
CA GLY A 253 -48.29 -11.80 1.90
C GLY A 253 -46.95 -12.00 2.63
N LYS A 254 -45.84 -11.64 1.99
CA LYS A 254 -44.47 -11.63 2.62
C LYS A 254 -44.36 -10.53 3.67
N ILE A 255 -44.87 -9.32 3.38
CA ILE A 255 -44.82 -8.17 4.30
C ILE A 255 -45.67 -8.47 5.55
N GLU A 256 -46.86 -9.05 5.40
CA GLU A 256 -47.74 -9.40 6.52
C GLU A 256 -47.11 -10.42 7.46
N LYS A 257 -46.38 -11.40 6.88
CA LYS A 257 -45.68 -12.45 7.63
C LYS A 257 -44.32 -12.01 8.19
N LEU A 258 -43.85 -10.84 7.78
CA LEU A 258 -42.55 -10.33 8.22
C LEU A 258 -42.53 -10.09 9.73
N ASN A 259 -41.57 -10.64 10.44
CA ASN A 259 -41.37 -10.37 11.86
C ASN A 259 -40.60 -9.06 12.06
N ALA A 260 -41.29 -7.93 11.87
CA ALA A 260 -40.74 -6.59 12.00
C ALA A 260 -41.70 -5.68 12.77
N SER A 261 -41.22 -4.48 13.14
CA SER A 261 -42.06 -3.46 13.81
C SER A 261 -43.18 -2.95 12.88
N ASP A 262 -44.21 -2.37 13.47
CA ASP A 262 -45.34 -1.79 12.71
C ASP A 262 -44.85 -0.65 11.79
N GLU A 263 -43.87 0.16 12.22
CA GLU A 263 -43.28 1.22 11.41
C GLU A 263 -42.66 0.67 10.10
N VAL A 264 -41.92 -0.44 10.17
CA VAL A 264 -41.34 -1.13 9.02
C VAL A 264 -42.42 -1.66 8.08
N LYS A 265 -43.47 -2.30 8.63
CA LYS A 265 -44.57 -2.84 7.83
C LYS A 265 -45.37 -1.72 7.15
N GLU A 266 -45.66 -0.62 7.85
CA GLU A 266 -46.35 0.53 7.27
C GLU A 266 -45.52 1.15 6.11
N LYS A 267 -44.22 1.29 6.30
CA LYS A 267 -43.30 1.78 5.26
C LYS A 267 -43.35 0.88 4.03
N LEU A 268 -43.24 -0.43 4.22
CA LEU A 268 -43.31 -1.42 3.16
C LEU A 268 -44.65 -1.41 2.43
N MET A 269 -45.79 -1.28 3.15
CA MET A 269 -47.10 -1.18 2.55
C MET A 269 -47.29 0.09 1.73
N LYS A 270 -46.68 1.21 2.16
CA LYS A 270 -46.65 2.45 1.34
C LYS A 270 -45.86 2.27 0.06
N GLU A 271 -44.70 1.66 0.13
CA GLU A 271 -43.89 1.39 -1.08
C GLU A 271 -44.56 0.33 -1.97
N LEU A 272 -45.22 -0.67 -1.45
CA LEU A 272 -46.02 -1.62 -2.21
C LEU A 272 -47.18 -0.95 -2.93
N SER A 273 -47.84 0.04 -2.28
CA SER A 273 -48.92 0.81 -2.91
C SER A 273 -48.38 1.63 -4.09
N ARG A 274 -47.16 2.22 -3.95
CA ARG A 274 -46.48 2.89 -5.05
C ARG A 274 -46.08 1.92 -6.15
N TYR A 275 -45.60 0.74 -5.82
CA TYR A 275 -45.24 -0.31 -6.77
C TYR A 275 -46.47 -0.70 -7.63
N ARG A 276 -47.63 -0.85 -7.00
CA ARG A 276 -48.91 -1.11 -7.71
C ARG A 276 -49.31 0.03 -8.65
N MET A 277 -49.04 1.31 -8.25
CA MET A 277 -49.41 2.47 -9.07
C MET A 277 -48.56 2.63 -10.35
N PHE A 278 -47.26 2.28 -10.29
CA PHE A 278 -46.34 2.44 -11.44
C PHE A 278 -46.50 1.36 -12.50
N GLY A 279 -47.14 0.21 -12.19
CA GLY A 279 -47.19 -0.93 -13.10
C GLY A 279 -45.80 -1.51 -13.35
N GLY A 280 -45.68 -2.79 -13.66
CA GLY A 280 -44.40 -3.53 -13.70
C GLY A 280 -43.34 -3.06 -14.70
N ASN A 281 -43.66 -2.14 -15.59
CA ASN A 281 -42.79 -1.76 -16.73
C ASN A 281 -42.03 -0.43 -16.53
N ALA A 282 -42.30 0.31 -15.44
CA ALA A 282 -41.60 1.55 -15.19
C ALA A 282 -40.21 1.29 -14.55
N PRO A 283 -39.13 2.00 -14.94
CA PRO A 283 -37.85 1.91 -14.26
C PRO A 283 -37.93 2.13 -12.76
N GLU A 284 -38.84 3.00 -12.33
CA GLU A 284 -39.16 3.31 -10.93
C GLU A 284 -39.72 2.09 -10.20
N ALA A 285 -40.51 1.24 -10.85
CA ALA A 285 -41.05 0.03 -10.26
C ALA A 285 -39.92 -0.95 -9.88
N ASN A 286 -38.90 -1.07 -10.70
CA ASN A 286 -37.73 -1.92 -10.40
C ASN A 286 -36.93 -1.42 -9.19
N VAL A 287 -36.82 -0.09 -9.02
CA VAL A 287 -36.15 0.52 -7.85
C VAL A 287 -36.96 0.22 -6.59
N ILE A 288 -38.31 0.40 -6.64
CA ILE A 288 -39.19 0.11 -5.52
C ILE A 288 -39.16 -1.38 -5.19
N ARG A 289 -39.20 -2.25 -6.19
CA ARG A 289 -39.12 -3.71 -6.01
C ARG A 289 -37.81 -4.09 -5.30
N THR A 290 -36.67 -3.60 -5.77
CA THR A 290 -35.35 -3.86 -5.16
C THR A 290 -35.30 -3.36 -3.71
N TYR A 291 -35.95 -2.23 -3.43
CA TYR A 291 -36.07 -1.71 -2.07
C TYR A 291 -36.92 -2.64 -1.18
N ILE A 292 -38.10 -3.07 -1.64
CA ILE A 292 -38.97 -3.99 -0.92
C ILE A 292 -38.24 -5.32 -0.66
N ASP A 293 -37.61 -5.89 -1.67
CA ASP A 293 -36.84 -7.14 -1.51
C ASP A 293 -35.70 -6.99 -0.50
N THR A 294 -34.99 -5.85 -0.53
CA THR A 294 -33.93 -5.56 0.43
C THR A 294 -34.48 -5.48 1.86
N MET A 295 -35.64 -4.83 2.05
CA MET A 295 -36.30 -4.71 3.35
C MET A 295 -36.83 -6.04 3.86
N LEU A 296 -37.35 -6.90 2.97
CA LEU A 296 -37.83 -8.24 3.31
C LEU A 296 -36.68 -9.18 3.72
N ASP A 297 -35.50 -9.01 3.12
CA ASP A 297 -34.31 -9.79 3.44
C ASP A 297 -33.61 -9.37 4.74
N MET A 298 -34.02 -8.25 5.35
CA MET A 298 -33.46 -7.80 6.62
C MET A 298 -33.93 -8.66 7.79
N PRO A 299 -33.03 -9.02 8.71
CA PRO A 299 -33.35 -9.87 9.86
C PRO A 299 -33.92 -9.07 11.04
N TRP A 300 -35.02 -8.36 10.86
CA TRP A 300 -35.58 -7.40 11.82
C TRP A 300 -35.57 -7.86 13.28
N ASN A 301 -36.30 -8.97 13.59
CA ASN A 301 -36.40 -9.54 14.92
C ASN A 301 -35.85 -10.98 14.98
N ASN A 302 -35.19 -11.43 13.94
CA ASN A 302 -34.63 -12.77 13.89
C ASN A 302 -33.31 -12.82 14.65
N GLN A 303 -33.23 -13.46 15.79
CA GLN A 303 -32.07 -13.53 16.66
C GLN A 303 -31.57 -14.97 16.81
N THR A 304 -30.26 -15.15 16.91
CA THR A 304 -29.66 -16.41 17.34
C THR A 304 -29.67 -16.49 18.85
N VAL A 305 -29.90 -17.70 19.39
CA VAL A 305 -29.80 -17.96 20.83
C VAL A 305 -28.31 -17.94 21.22
N GLU A 306 -27.95 -17.03 22.11
CA GLU A 306 -26.56 -16.91 22.61
C GLU A 306 -26.25 -18.06 23.59
N ASN A 307 -24.99 -18.52 23.55
CA ASN A 307 -24.48 -19.48 24.52
C ASN A 307 -23.75 -18.71 25.64
N PRO A 308 -24.22 -18.73 26.89
CA PRO A 308 -23.62 -18.02 28.00
C PRO A 308 -22.48 -18.80 28.68
N ASP A 309 -22.15 -20.01 28.23
CA ASP A 309 -21.14 -20.86 28.87
C ASP A 309 -19.73 -20.38 28.68
N LEU A 310 -19.14 -19.81 29.74
CA LEU A 310 -17.75 -19.34 29.74
C LEU A 310 -16.73 -20.47 29.62
N THR A 311 -17.07 -21.69 30.08
CA THR A 311 -16.19 -22.85 29.97
C THR A 311 -16.05 -23.24 28.49
N ASN A 312 -17.16 -23.31 27.77
CA ASN A 312 -17.16 -23.53 26.34
C ASN A 312 -16.40 -22.42 25.58
N ALA A 313 -16.57 -21.16 26.02
CA ALA A 313 -15.84 -20.05 25.41
C ALA A 313 -14.32 -20.17 25.59
N GLN A 314 -13.87 -20.57 26.78
CA GLN A 314 -12.46 -20.82 27.05
C GLN A 314 -11.92 -21.98 26.21
N GLU A 315 -12.64 -23.10 26.12
CA GLU A 315 -12.23 -24.25 25.31
C GLU A 315 -12.06 -23.90 23.83
N ILE A 316 -13.00 -23.12 23.26
CA ILE A 316 -12.91 -22.66 21.87
C ILE A 316 -11.72 -21.75 21.66
N LEU A 317 -11.51 -20.76 22.55
CA LEU A 317 -10.36 -19.87 22.47
C LEU A 317 -9.04 -20.62 22.62
N ASP A 318 -8.96 -21.63 23.47
CA ASP A 318 -7.76 -22.46 23.67
C ASP A 318 -7.52 -23.42 22.49
N ARG A 319 -8.58 -23.94 21.90
CA ARG A 319 -8.52 -24.78 20.69
C ARG A 319 -7.98 -23.99 19.49
N ASP A 320 -8.43 -22.74 19.30
CA ASP A 320 -8.18 -21.97 18.07
C ASP A 320 -6.94 -21.10 18.16
N HIS A 321 -6.50 -20.74 19.37
CA HIS A 321 -5.39 -19.82 19.58
C HIS A 321 -4.39 -20.36 20.59
N TYR A 322 -3.17 -20.57 20.15
CA TYR A 322 -2.07 -20.90 21.06
C TYR A 322 -1.55 -19.62 21.74
N GLY A 323 -1.26 -19.68 23.03
CA GLY A 323 -0.79 -18.52 23.80
C GLY A 323 -1.87 -17.47 24.06
N LEU A 324 -1.51 -16.18 23.93
CA LEU A 324 -2.40 -15.03 24.09
C LEU A 324 -3.19 -15.00 25.41
N LYS A 325 -2.58 -15.45 26.54
CA LYS A 325 -3.26 -15.63 27.83
C LYS A 325 -3.99 -14.36 28.29
N LYS A 326 -3.28 -13.20 28.31
CA LYS A 326 -3.87 -11.92 28.72
C LYS A 326 -5.10 -11.53 27.88
N VAL A 327 -5.01 -11.75 26.56
CA VAL A 327 -6.13 -11.44 25.63
C VAL A 327 -7.32 -12.36 25.91
N LYS A 328 -7.08 -13.65 26.08
CA LYS A 328 -8.14 -14.63 26.41
C LYS A 328 -8.81 -14.31 27.75
N GLU A 329 -8.04 -14.05 28.79
CA GLU A 329 -8.55 -13.65 30.10
C GLU A 329 -9.45 -12.42 30.00
N ARG A 330 -8.97 -11.37 29.29
CA ARG A 330 -9.75 -10.14 29.12
C ARG A 330 -11.03 -10.34 28.32
N VAL A 331 -10.98 -11.18 27.28
CA VAL A 331 -12.19 -11.59 26.53
C VAL A 331 -13.16 -12.33 27.43
N LEU A 332 -12.70 -13.27 28.26
CA LEU A 332 -13.57 -14.02 29.17
C LEU A 332 -14.17 -13.12 30.26
N GLU A 333 -13.41 -12.17 30.81
CA GLU A 333 -13.93 -11.15 31.73
C GLU A 333 -15.04 -10.32 31.08
N PHE A 334 -14.83 -9.86 29.86
CA PHE A 334 -15.85 -9.13 29.09
C PHE A 334 -17.11 -9.97 28.88
N LEU A 335 -16.97 -11.25 28.50
CA LEU A 335 -18.10 -12.15 28.34
C LEU A 335 -18.83 -12.42 29.65
N ALA A 336 -18.10 -12.52 30.76
CA ALA A 336 -18.67 -12.68 32.09
C ALA A 336 -19.52 -11.47 32.50
N VAL A 337 -19.00 -10.24 32.33
CA VAL A 337 -19.76 -9.02 32.59
C VAL A 337 -21.00 -8.93 31.71
N ARG A 338 -20.87 -9.24 30.42
CA ARG A 338 -21.99 -9.25 29.48
C ARG A 338 -23.08 -10.23 29.91
N ASN A 339 -22.71 -11.42 30.37
CA ASN A 339 -23.69 -12.42 30.91
C ASN A 339 -24.39 -11.91 32.16
N LEU A 340 -23.67 -11.32 33.10
CA LEU A 340 -24.22 -10.78 34.35
C LEU A 340 -25.20 -9.62 34.11
N THR A 341 -24.92 -8.78 33.11
CA THR A 341 -25.77 -7.64 32.73
C THR A 341 -26.91 -8.02 31.80
N GLU A 342 -27.11 -9.31 31.47
CA GLU A 342 -28.07 -9.80 30.48
C GLU A 342 -27.99 -9.04 29.14
N ALA A 343 -26.81 -8.58 28.76
CA ALA A 343 -26.54 -7.70 27.62
C ALA A 343 -27.36 -6.38 27.60
N LYS A 344 -27.88 -5.94 28.77
CA LYS A 344 -28.64 -4.68 28.92
C LYS A 344 -27.80 -3.51 29.34
N GLY A 345 -26.51 -3.71 29.56
CA GLY A 345 -25.56 -2.63 29.97
C GLY A 345 -24.82 -2.00 28.79
N THR A 346 -24.25 -0.83 29.05
CA THR A 346 -23.26 -0.20 28.16
C THR A 346 -21.95 -0.99 28.23
N SER A 347 -21.86 -2.11 27.51
CA SER A 347 -20.57 -2.82 27.40
C SER A 347 -19.67 -2.05 26.43
N PRO A 348 -18.44 -1.72 26.83
CA PRO A 348 -17.50 -1.09 25.93
C PRO A 348 -17.21 -2.01 24.74
N ILE A 349 -16.93 -1.41 23.60
CA ILE A 349 -16.56 -2.18 22.41
C ILE A 349 -15.12 -2.62 22.53
N ILE A 350 -14.81 -3.89 22.39
CA ILE A 350 -13.43 -4.38 22.39
C ILE A 350 -12.74 -3.97 21.09
N CYS A 351 -11.57 -3.35 21.22
CA CYS A 351 -10.64 -3.11 20.11
C CYS A 351 -9.35 -3.91 20.33
N LEU A 352 -9.07 -4.85 19.44
CA LEU A 352 -7.86 -5.65 19.42
C LEU A 352 -6.77 -4.89 18.66
N ILE A 353 -5.71 -4.45 19.34
CA ILE A 353 -4.62 -3.66 18.75
C ILE A 353 -3.33 -4.46 18.73
N GLY A 354 -2.57 -4.38 17.66
CA GLY A 354 -1.25 -5.02 17.59
C GLY A 354 -0.77 -5.26 16.17
N PRO A 355 0.41 -5.84 16.01
CA PRO A 355 1.02 -6.06 14.71
C PRO A 355 0.14 -6.92 13.77
N PRO A 356 0.31 -6.80 12.45
CA PRO A 356 -0.41 -7.63 11.50
C PRO A 356 -0.02 -9.11 11.64
N GLY A 357 -1.02 -10.00 11.48
CA GLY A 357 -0.78 -11.44 11.53
C GLY A 357 -0.75 -12.06 12.92
N THR A 358 -1.12 -11.33 13.97
CA THR A 358 -1.23 -11.82 15.36
C THR A 358 -2.57 -12.46 15.70
N GLY A 359 -3.46 -12.68 14.71
CA GLY A 359 -4.70 -13.42 14.92
C GLY A 359 -5.88 -12.58 15.38
N LYS A 360 -5.83 -11.25 15.39
CA LYS A 360 -6.92 -10.36 15.82
C LYS A 360 -8.28 -10.71 15.22
N THR A 361 -8.33 -10.84 13.90
CA THR A 361 -9.55 -11.19 13.16
C THR A 361 -10.05 -12.61 13.48
N SER A 362 -9.14 -13.57 13.73
CA SER A 362 -9.53 -14.93 14.11
C SER A 362 -10.04 -15.02 15.54
N ILE A 363 -9.54 -14.22 16.48
CA ILE A 363 -10.08 -14.13 17.84
C ILE A 363 -11.54 -13.69 17.81
N ALA A 364 -11.87 -12.66 17.03
CA ALA A 364 -13.25 -12.21 16.87
C ALA A 364 -14.17 -13.31 16.31
N HIS A 365 -13.66 -14.13 15.37
CA HIS A 365 -14.41 -15.28 14.86
C HIS A 365 -14.65 -16.34 15.93
N SER A 366 -13.63 -16.67 16.74
CA SER A 366 -13.77 -17.64 17.83
C SER A 366 -14.71 -17.16 18.93
N ILE A 367 -14.74 -15.83 19.21
CA ILE A 367 -15.74 -15.24 20.11
C ILE A 367 -17.16 -15.42 19.54
N ALA A 368 -17.34 -15.20 18.24
CA ALA A 368 -18.65 -15.40 17.62
C ALA A 368 -19.11 -16.88 17.70
N GLU A 369 -18.19 -17.83 17.47
CA GLU A 369 -18.44 -19.25 17.61
C GLU A 369 -18.81 -19.61 19.06
N ALA A 370 -18.04 -19.10 20.03
CA ALA A 370 -18.26 -19.34 21.46
C ALA A 370 -19.64 -18.87 21.91
N LEU A 371 -20.10 -17.73 21.45
CA LEU A 371 -21.40 -17.15 21.75
C LEU A 371 -22.54 -17.67 20.87
N ASN A 372 -22.25 -18.55 19.91
CA ASN A 372 -23.23 -19.01 18.90
C ASN A 372 -23.84 -17.83 18.09
N LYS A 373 -23.08 -16.77 17.86
CA LYS A 373 -23.51 -15.63 17.06
C LYS A 373 -23.08 -15.79 15.60
N LYS A 374 -23.88 -15.26 14.69
CA LYS A 374 -23.46 -15.12 13.30
C LYS A 374 -22.32 -14.08 13.21
N TYR A 375 -21.32 -14.37 12.39
CA TYR A 375 -20.15 -13.53 12.24
C TYR A 375 -20.16 -12.78 10.92
N VAL A 376 -19.93 -11.48 10.97
CA VAL A 376 -19.76 -10.63 9.80
C VAL A 376 -18.53 -9.76 9.97
N ARG A 377 -17.69 -9.69 8.94
CA ARG A 377 -16.53 -8.81 8.87
C ARG A 377 -16.83 -7.61 7.98
N ILE A 378 -16.65 -6.41 8.50
CA ILE A 378 -16.75 -5.13 7.79
C ILE A 378 -15.35 -4.53 7.76
N SER A 379 -14.72 -4.49 6.58
CA SER A 379 -13.42 -3.83 6.42
C SER A 379 -13.64 -2.32 6.34
N LEU A 380 -12.97 -1.57 7.20
CA LEU A 380 -13.01 -0.11 7.23
C LEU A 380 -11.79 0.54 6.55
N GLY A 381 -10.81 -0.27 6.15
CA GLY A 381 -9.63 0.22 5.44
C GLY A 381 -9.99 0.84 4.09
N GLY A 382 -9.65 2.13 3.92
CA GLY A 382 -9.92 2.88 2.70
C GLY A 382 -11.34 3.46 2.59
N VAL A 383 -12.16 3.36 3.64
CA VAL A 383 -13.47 4.04 3.72
C VAL A 383 -13.22 5.50 4.03
N ASP A 384 -13.69 6.39 3.16
CA ASP A 384 -13.52 7.85 3.25
C ASP A 384 -14.83 8.64 3.10
N ASP A 385 -15.96 7.95 2.85
CA ASP A 385 -17.29 8.51 2.70
C ASP A 385 -18.25 7.95 3.77
N GLU A 386 -18.97 8.83 4.46
CA GLU A 386 -19.99 8.49 5.45
C GLU A 386 -21.10 7.61 4.84
N SER A 387 -21.43 7.84 3.57
CA SER A 387 -22.46 7.07 2.87
C SER A 387 -22.15 5.59 2.74
N GLU A 388 -20.88 5.18 2.82
CA GLU A 388 -20.52 3.77 2.87
C GLU A 388 -21.00 3.09 4.17
N ILE A 389 -21.04 3.82 5.29
CA ILE A 389 -21.51 3.30 6.58
C ILE A 389 -23.03 3.39 6.67
N ARG A 390 -23.61 4.56 6.34
CA ARG A 390 -25.02 4.88 6.49
C ARG A 390 -25.89 4.63 5.26
N GLY A 391 -25.28 4.25 4.12
CA GLY A 391 -26.02 4.08 2.86
C GLY A 391 -26.32 5.39 2.13
N HIS A 392 -26.67 5.25 0.86
CA HIS A 392 -27.07 6.35 -0.01
C HIS A 392 -28.58 6.56 0.06
N ARG A 393 -29.03 7.79 -0.10
CA ARG A 393 -30.49 8.06 -0.22
C ARG A 393 -31.06 7.30 -1.41
N LYS A 394 -32.16 6.58 -1.22
CA LYS A 394 -32.80 5.71 -2.23
C LYS A 394 -33.19 6.41 -3.54
N THR A 395 -33.24 7.75 -3.55
CA THR A 395 -33.56 8.54 -4.73
C THR A 395 -32.41 8.63 -5.76
N TYR A 396 -31.21 8.24 -5.40
CA TYR A 396 -30.06 8.23 -6.33
C TYR A 396 -30.02 6.95 -7.15
N VAL A 397 -29.65 7.07 -8.43
CA VAL A 397 -29.41 5.91 -9.29
C VAL A 397 -28.23 5.12 -8.73
N GLY A 398 -28.43 3.84 -8.47
CA GLY A 398 -27.40 2.97 -7.87
C GLY A 398 -27.31 3.06 -6.34
N ALA A 399 -28.28 3.71 -5.68
CA ALA A 399 -28.35 3.73 -4.21
C ALA A 399 -28.35 2.34 -3.61
N MET A 400 -27.64 2.17 -2.49
CA MET A 400 -27.57 0.91 -1.75
C MET A 400 -27.51 1.17 -0.25
N PRO A 401 -27.93 0.16 0.56
CA PRO A 401 -27.75 0.20 2.00
C PRO A 401 -26.27 0.36 2.40
N GLY A 402 -26.04 0.93 3.56
CA GLY A 402 -24.71 1.04 4.14
C GLY A 402 -24.14 -0.31 4.55
N ARG A 403 -22.87 -0.30 4.89
CA ARG A 403 -22.12 -1.52 5.29
C ARG A 403 -22.71 -2.18 6.54
N ILE A 404 -23.29 -1.39 7.46
CA ILE A 404 -23.94 -1.91 8.67
C ILE A 404 -25.21 -2.69 8.30
N ALA A 405 -26.11 -2.09 7.54
CA ALA A 405 -27.33 -2.75 7.09
C ALA A 405 -27.04 -3.97 6.20
N LYS A 406 -26.07 -3.86 5.28
CA LYS A 406 -25.59 -5.02 4.50
C LYS A 406 -25.02 -6.13 5.38
N GLY A 407 -24.31 -5.76 6.44
CA GLY A 407 -23.78 -6.70 7.42
C GLY A 407 -24.90 -7.49 8.13
N LEU A 408 -25.96 -6.81 8.56
CA LEU A 408 -27.14 -7.47 9.16
C LEU A 408 -27.81 -8.42 8.17
N LYS A 409 -28.04 -7.97 6.93
CA LYS A 409 -28.60 -8.79 5.86
C LYS A 409 -27.77 -10.06 5.61
N MET A 410 -26.44 -9.92 5.50
CA MET A 410 -25.52 -11.05 5.31
C MET A 410 -25.51 -12.03 6.48
N ALA A 411 -25.63 -11.52 7.71
CA ALA A 411 -25.71 -12.34 8.90
C ALA A 411 -27.00 -13.16 8.98
N GLY A 412 -28.09 -12.64 8.43
CA GLY A 412 -29.44 -13.22 8.58
C GLY A 412 -29.93 -13.24 10.04
N SER A 413 -29.33 -12.41 10.90
CA SER A 413 -29.64 -12.30 12.33
C SER A 413 -29.53 -10.85 12.78
N ALA A 414 -30.41 -10.42 13.69
CA ALA A 414 -30.41 -9.08 14.28
C ALA A 414 -29.40 -8.92 15.41
N ASN A 415 -28.77 -10.00 15.88
CA ASN A 415 -27.77 -9.96 16.96
C ASN A 415 -26.42 -10.60 16.57
N PRO A 416 -25.87 -10.34 15.39
CA PRO A 416 -24.59 -10.92 15.00
C PRO A 416 -23.43 -10.35 15.81
N LEU A 417 -22.25 -10.96 15.66
CA LEU A 417 -20.98 -10.31 15.94
C LEU A 417 -20.51 -9.62 14.66
N MET A 418 -20.35 -8.30 14.71
CA MET A 418 -19.78 -7.50 13.62
C MET A 418 -18.35 -7.09 13.95
N LEU A 419 -17.43 -7.50 13.12
CA LEU A 419 -16.01 -7.10 13.22
C LEU A 419 -15.74 -5.89 12.33
N PHE A 420 -15.34 -4.78 12.94
CA PHE A 420 -14.77 -3.62 12.27
C PHE A 420 -13.28 -3.84 12.09
N ASP A 421 -12.88 -4.26 10.91
CA ASP A 421 -11.48 -4.59 10.65
C ASP A 421 -10.73 -3.41 10.03
N GLU A 422 -9.50 -3.17 10.52
CA GLU A 422 -8.63 -2.07 10.10
C GLU A 422 -9.23 -0.66 10.33
N ILE A 423 -9.79 -0.41 11.54
CA ILE A 423 -10.38 0.89 11.91
C ILE A 423 -9.34 2.03 11.88
N ASP A 424 -8.07 1.70 12.07
CA ASP A 424 -6.92 2.60 11.99
C ASP A 424 -6.60 3.09 10.57
N LYS A 425 -7.22 2.49 9.56
CA LYS A 425 -6.98 2.82 8.14
C LYS A 425 -8.16 3.54 7.47
N MET A 426 -9.08 4.07 8.26
CA MET A 426 -10.15 4.92 7.72
C MET A 426 -9.56 6.23 7.21
N GLY A 427 -10.02 6.65 6.02
CA GLY A 427 -9.67 7.94 5.42
C GLY A 427 -10.46 9.09 6.03
N ARG A 428 -9.95 10.33 5.83
CA ARG A 428 -10.72 11.56 6.01
C ARG A 428 -11.05 12.10 4.62
N GLY A 429 -12.30 11.92 4.18
CA GLY A 429 -12.74 12.35 2.86
C GLY A 429 -13.33 13.76 2.85
N TYR A 430 -13.51 14.33 1.65
CA TYR A 430 -14.21 15.60 1.44
C TYR A 430 -15.75 15.45 1.55
N HIS A 431 -16.30 14.23 1.57
CA HIS A 431 -17.73 13.93 1.48
C HIS A 431 -18.33 13.39 2.80
N GLY A 432 -17.85 13.83 3.93
CA GLY A 432 -18.35 13.42 5.24
C GLY A 432 -17.26 12.78 6.10
N ASP A 433 -17.61 12.48 7.33
CA ASP A 433 -16.71 11.85 8.31
C ASP A 433 -17.24 10.45 8.68
N PRO A 434 -16.68 9.37 8.10
CA PRO A 434 -17.10 8.02 8.45
C PRO A 434 -16.91 7.68 9.93
N ALA A 435 -15.96 8.35 10.63
CA ALA A 435 -15.77 8.16 12.06
C ALA A 435 -17.00 8.65 12.85
N SER A 436 -17.61 9.76 12.46
CA SER A 436 -18.85 10.27 13.08
C SER A 436 -20.02 9.31 12.89
N ALA A 437 -20.15 8.67 11.73
CA ALA A 437 -21.16 7.63 11.51
C ALA A 437 -20.94 6.41 12.40
N LEU A 438 -19.68 6.01 12.59
CA LEU A 438 -19.35 4.88 13.48
C LEU A 438 -19.57 5.21 14.95
N LEU A 439 -19.39 6.47 15.38
CA LEU A 439 -19.71 6.89 16.73
C LEU A 439 -21.17 6.62 17.08
N GLU A 440 -22.12 6.91 16.17
CA GLU A 440 -23.54 6.60 16.39
C GLU A 440 -23.78 5.10 16.50
N VAL A 441 -23.11 4.29 15.67
CA VAL A 441 -23.21 2.81 15.71
C VAL A 441 -22.66 2.26 17.03
N MET A 442 -21.58 2.86 17.54
CA MET A 442 -20.88 2.41 18.75
C MET A 442 -21.50 2.95 20.03
N ASP A 443 -22.30 3.99 19.96
CA ASP A 443 -22.94 4.59 21.11
C ASP A 443 -24.17 3.78 21.53
N SER A 444 -24.12 3.15 22.69
CA SER A 444 -25.21 2.34 23.24
C SER A 444 -26.52 3.13 23.49
N GLU A 445 -26.43 4.45 23.64
CA GLU A 445 -27.62 5.30 23.82
C GLU A 445 -28.33 5.59 22.49
N GLN A 446 -27.57 5.62 21.38
CA GLN A 446 -28.07 5.99 20.06
C GLN A 446 -28.27 4.79 19.13
N ASN A 447 -27.50 3.70 19.29
CA ASN A 447 -27.48 2.57 18.36
C ASN A 447 -28.79 1.78 18.29
N SER A 448 -29.68 1.90 19.29
CA SER A 448 -31.01 1.28 19.25
C SER A 448 -31.94 1.89 18.20
N SER A 449 -31.59 3.09 17.68
CA SER A 449 -32.37 3.83 16.67
C SER A 449 -31.53 4.27 15.48
N PHE A 450 -30.48 3.53 15.17
CA PHE A 450 -29.61 3.81 14.02
C PHE A 450 -30.41 3.86 12.72
N ARG A 451 -30.20 4.91 11.90
CA ARG A 451 -30.88 5.06 10.61
C ARG A 451 -29.94 4.95 9.44
N ASP A 452 -30.18 3.95 8.62
CA ASP A 452 -29.58 3.82 7.30
C ASP A 452 -30.36 4.72 6.30
N ASN A 453 -29.63 5.50 5.51
CA ASN A 453 -30.24 6.45 4.56
C ASN A 453 -31.00 5.77 3.42
N TYR A 454 -30.67 4.51 3.09
CA TYR A 454 -31.38 3.74 2.08
C TYR A 454 -32.67 3.12 2.65
N LEU A 455 -32.59 2.54 3.84
CA LEU A 455 -33.74 1.88 4.45
C LEU A 455 -34.75 2.89 5.01
N GLU A 456 -34.29 4.04 5.49
CA GLU A 456 -35.11 5.14 6.05
C GLU A 456 -35.99 4.73 7.26
N VAL A 457 -35.69 3.62 7.90
CA VAL A 457 -36.33 3.12 9.12
C VAL A 457 -35.28 2.84 10.18
N PRO A 458 -35.61 2.92 11.48
CA PRO A 458 -34.66 2.64 12.53
C PRO A 458 -34.25 1.16 12.55
N LEU A 459 -32.97 0.91 12.73
CA LEU A 459 -32.37 -0.39 12.99
C LEU A 459 -31.93 -0.47 14.44
N ASP A 460 -32.38 -1.48 15.17
CA ASP A 460 -31.93 -1.74 16.53
C ASP A 460 -30.60 -2.52 16.50
N LEU A 461 -29.48 -1.83 16.78
CA LEU A 461 -28.16 -2.40 16.88
C LEU A 461 -27.75 -2.75 18.32
N SER A 462 -28.62 -2.53 19.32
CA SER A 462 -28.30 -2.74 20.74
C SER A 462 -27.90 -4.17 21.08
N LYS A 463 -28.33 -5.14 20.29
CA LYS A 463 -28.05 -6.59 20.48
C LYS A 463 -26.87 -7.07 19.61
N VAL A 464 -26.34 -6.22 18.75
CA VAL A 464 -25.17 -6.52 17.94
C VAL A 464 -23.92 -6.44 18.84
N LEU A 465 -23.03 -7.42 18.73
CA LEU A 465 -21.73 -7.36 19.39
C LEU A 465 -20.71 -6.80 18.41
N PHE A 466 -20.21 -5.61 18.71
CA PHE A 466 -19.15 -4.99 17.91
C PHE A 466 -17.77 -5.32 18.49
N ILE A 467 -16.86 -5.69 17.63
CA ILE A 467 -15.42 -5.83 17.93
C ILE A 467 -14.67 -5.05 16.85
N ALA A 468 -13.64 -4.31 17.25
CA ALA A 468 -12.77 -3.59 16.32
C ALA A 468 -11.38 -4.22 16.27
N THR A 469 -10.66 -4.03 15.16
CA THR A 469 -9.23 -4.35 15.07
C THR A 469 -8.46 -3.15 14.53
N ALA A 470 -7.26 -2.95 15.05
CA ALA A 470 -6.33 -1.93 14.58
C ALA A 470 -4.90 -2.45 14.63
N ASN A 471 -4.00 -1.83 13.87
CA ASN A 471 -2.58 -2.11 13.98
C ASN A 471 -1.85 -1.03 14.80
N ASP A 472 -2.30 0.22 14.74
CA ASP A 472 -1.70 1.36 15.45
C ASP A 472 -2.79 2.22 16.10
N ILE A 473 -2.67 2.43 17.41
CA ILE A 473 -3.59 3.25 18.19
C ILE A 473 -3.54 4.73 17.78
N ASN A 474 -2.37 5.23 17.40
CA ASN A 474 -2.17 6.65 17.11
C ASN A 474 -2.87 7.12 15.84
N THR A 475 -3.30 6.21 14.99
CA THR A 475 -4.00 6.51 13.75
C THR A 475 -5.52 6.40 13.87
N ILE A 476 -6.03 5.92 15.01
CA ILE A 476 -7.46 5.85 15.31
C ILE A 476 -7.93 7.25 15.73
N PRO A 477 -9.07 7.74 15.22
CA PRO A 477 -9.68 8.98 15.70
C PRO A 477 -9.95 8.94 17.22
N GLU A 478 -9.50 9.96 17.95
CA GLU A 478 -9.59 10.04 19.41
C GLU A 478 -11.02 9.81 19.96
N PRO A 479 -12.12 10.35 19.35
CA PRO A 479 -13.46 10.08 19.83
C PRO A 479 -13.89 8.61 19.77
N LEU A 480 -13.31 7.81 18.85
CA LEU A 480 -13.56 6.37 18.79
C LEU A 480 -12.79 5.62 19.86
N ILE A 481 -11.57 6.08 20.22
CA ILE A 481 -10.77 5.49 21.29
C ILE A 481 -11.53 5.52 22.61
N ASP A 482 -12.18 6.65 22.94
CA ASP A 482 -12.94 6.84 24.17
C ASP A 482 -14.14 5.87 24.31
N ARG A 483 -14.61 5.29 23.22
CA ARG A 483 -15.75 4.34 23.19
C ARG A 483 -15.32 2.88 23.19
N MET A 484 -14.01 2.62 23.10
CA MET A 484 -13.47 1.27 22.95
C MET A 484 -12.58 0.88 24.14
N GLU A 485 -12.67 -0.37 24.52
CA GLU A 485 -11.71 -0.98 25.43
C GLU A 485 -10.56 -1.57 24.62
N MET A 486 -9.36 -1.02 24.80
CA MET A 486 -8.18 -1.40 24.05
C MET A 486 -7.53 -2.65 24.65
N ILE A 487 -7.45 -3.72 23.87
CA ILE A 487 -6.74 -4.95 24.24
C ILE A 487 -5.53 -5.12 23.33
N GLU A 488 -4.34 -5.03 23.91
CA GLU A 488 -3.11 -5.18 23.16
C GLU A 488 -2.83 -6.66 22.85
N VAL A 489 -2.67 -6.97 21.56
CA VAL A 489 -2.30 -8.28 21.04
C VAL A 489 -0.84 -8.23 20.63
N GLU A 490 0.02 -8.70 21.51
CA GLU A 490 1.46 -8.71 21.32
C GLU A 490 1.90 -9.66 20.19
N GLY A 491 3.16 -9.49 19.72
CA GLY A 491 3.78 -10.42 18.79
C GLY A 491 4.07 -11.78 19.42
N TYR A 492 4.15 -12.80 18.56
CA TYR A 492 4.44 -14.18 18.99
C TYR A 492 5.93 -14.43 19.17
N THR A 493 6.27 -15.25 20.17
CA THR A 493 7.60 -15.83 20.36
C THR A 493 7.86 -16.90 19.27
N GLU A 494 9.12 -17.32 19.09
CA GLU A 494 9.44 -18.42 18.16
C GLU A 494 8.73 -19.71 18.52
N ASN A 495 8.60 -20.02 19.82
CA ASN A 495 7.90 -21.20 20.30
C ASN A 495 6.40 -21.11 20.04
N GLU A 496 5.77 -19.96 20.28
CA GLU A 496 4.36 -19.76 19.93
C GLU A 496 4.14 -19.87 18.41
N LYS A 497 5.01 -19.28 17.58
CA LYS A 497 4.96 -19.45 16.12
C LYS A 497 5.11 -20.90 15.68
N PHE A 498 5.98 -21.64 16.34
CA PHE A 498 6.17 -23.08 16.08
C PHE A 498 4.89 -23.88 16.36
N HIS A 499 4.28 -23.68 17.52
CA HIS A 499 3.02 -24.34 17.87
C HIS A 499 1.88 -23.94 16.94
N ILE A 500 1.71 -22.64 16.66
CA ILE A 500 0.71 -22.14 15.72
C ILE A 500 0.92 -22.75 14.32
N ALA A 501 2.17 -22.85 13.86
CA ALA A 501 2.48 -23.47 12.57
C ALA A 501 2.08 -24.94 12.55
N LYS A 502 2.44 -25.70 13.58
CA LYS A 502 2.23 -27.14 13.67
C LYS A 502 0.75 -27.51 13.84
N GLU A 503 0.03 -26.78 14.69
CA GLU A 503 -1.35 -27.11 15.08
C GLU A 503 -2.38 -26.53 14.09
N HIS A 504 -2.11 -25.35 13.51
CA HIS A 504 -3.09 -24.63 12.70
C HIS A 504 -2.65 -24.38 11.25
N LEU A 505 -1.46 -23.74 11.02
CA LEU A 505 -1.13 -23.22 9.69
C LEU A 505 -0.86 -24.34 8.69
N ILE A 506 -0.14 -25.39 9.09
CA ILE A 506 0.17 -26.53 8.22
C ILE A 506 -1.11 -27.23 7.78
N LYS A 507 -2.07 -27.41 8.68
CA LYS A 507 -3.38 -28.00 8.35
C LYS A 507 -4.10 -27.17 7.31
N LYS A 508 -4.22 -25.84 7.54
CA LYS A 508 -4.84 -24.90 6.61
C LYS A 508 -4.12 -24.87 5.25
N ALA A 509 -2.79 -24.89 5.27
CA ALA A 509 -1.99 -24.91 4.03
C ALA A 509 -2.23 -26.20 3.23
N TYR A 510 -2.35 -27.35 3.88
CA TYR A 510 -2.65 -28.63 3.23
C TYR A 510 -4.04 -28.63 2.60
N GLU A 511 -5.05 -28.23 3.35
CA GLU A 511 -6.44 -28.13 2.89
C GLU A 511 -6.56 -27.20 1.67
N LYS A 512 -5.97 -26.00 1.75
CA LYS A 512 -6.00 -25.00 0.68
C LYS A 512 -5.31 -25.47 -0.61
N ASN A 513 -4.27 -26.30 -0.51
CA ASN A 513 -3.49 -26.78 -1.66
C ASN A 513 -3.84 -28.24 -2.05
N GLY A 514 -4.87 -28.82 -1.48
CA GLY A 514 -5.32 -30.18 -1.81
C GLY A 514 -4.33 -31.29 -1.45
N ILE A 515 -3.46 -31.06 -0.47
CA ILE A 515 -2.41 -32.00 -0.05
C ILE A 515 -2.93 -32.82 1.14
N LYS A 516 -2.75 -34.13 1.08
CA LYS A 516 -3.04 -35.00 2.22
C LYS A 516 -1.79 -35.12 3.13
N ARG A 517 -2.00 -35.31 4.43
CA ARG A 517 -0.88 -35.54 5.39
C ARG A 517 0.00 -36.74 5.02
N SER A 518 -0.56 -37.72 4.30
CA SER A 518 0.19 -38.86 3.79
C SER A 518 1.18 -38.49 2.66
N ASN A 519 0.98 -37.36 1.98
CA ASN A 519 1.77 -36.97 0.83
C ASN A 519 2.91 -35.98 1.17
N LEU A 520 2.77 -35.22 2.23
CA LEU A 520 3.75 -34.22 2.66
C LEU A 520 3.90 -34.22 4.17
N SER A 521 5.15 -34.28 4.64
CA SER A 521 5.50 -34.07 6.05
C SER A 521 6.56 -32.98 6.17
N ILE A 522 6.39 -32.07 7.13
CA ILE A 522 7.35 -31.02 7.46
C ILE A 522 7.87 -31.30 8.85
N THR A 523 9.19 -31.40 9.01
CA THR A 523 9.78 -31.72 10.33
C THR A 523 9.80 -30.49 11.23
N ASP A 524 9.87 -30.72 12.53
CA ASP A 524 9.93 -29.66 13.54
C ASP A 524 11.17 -28.75 13.35
N GLU A 525 12.32 -29.33 12.96
CA GLU A 525 13.53 -28.56 12.63
C GLU A 525 13.34 -27.70 11.38
N ALA A 526 12.54 -28.18 10.41
CA ALA A 526 12.22 -27.39 9.22
C ALA A 526 11.33 -26.20 9.57
N ILE A 527 10.32 -26.38 10.43
CA ILE A 527 9.45 -25.30 10.90
C ILE A 527 10.29 -24.22 11.61
N ASN A 528 11.18 -24.62 12.53
CA ASN A 528 12.08 -23.69 13.22
C ASN A 528 13.02 -22.97 12.25
N SER A 529 13.52 -23.69 11.22
CA SER A 529 14.35 -23.07 10.18
C SER A 529 13.56 -22.05 9.35
N ILE A 530 12.27 -22.29 9.07
CA ILE A 530 11.42 -21.30 8.38
C ILE A 530 11.25 -20.07 9.24
N ILE A 531 10.92 -20.23 10.51
CA ILE A 531 10.69 -19.13 11.43
C ILE A 531 11.95 -18.24 11.53
N ARG A 532 13.15 -18.83 11.65
CA ARG A 532 14.40 -18.08 11.85
C ARG A 532 14.98 -17.47 10.59
N PHE A 533 14.97 -18.20 9.47
CA PHE A 533 15.73 -17.82 8.29
C PHE A 533 14.88 -17.33 7.12
N TYR A 534 13.55 -17.51 7.15
CA TYR A 534 12.67 -17.14 6.04
C TYR A 534 11.58 -16.15 6.43
N THR A 535 11.38 -15.91 7.74
CA THR A 535 10.38 -14.95 8.22
C THR A 535 10.99 -13.94 9.19
N ARG A 536 10.55 -12.67 9.07
CA ARG A 536 10.90 -11.60 10.01
C ARG A 536 9.65 -10.75 10.23
N GLU A 537 8.81 -11.19 11.17
CA GLU A 537 7.51 -10.61 11.46
C GLU A 537 7.11 -10.82 12.92
N ALA A 538 6.29 -9.94 13.47
CA ALA A 538 5.72 -10.12 14.82
C ALA A 538 4.65 -11.21 14.86
N GLY A 539 3.85 -11.34 13.80
CA GLY A 539 2.80 -12.35 13.65
C GLY A 539 3.25 -13.62 12.94
N VAL A 540 2.32 -14.26 12.22
CA VAL A 540 2.52 -15.53 11.50
C VAL A 540 2.06 -15.47 10.03
N ARG A 541 1.85 -14.27 9.47
CA ARG A 541 1.30 -14.12 8.11
C ARG A 541 2.32 -14.50 7.03
N GLN A 542 3.59 -14.13 7.23
CA GLN A 542 4.68 -14.51 6.33
C GLN A 542 4.97 -16.01 6.49
N LEU A 543 5.01 -16.51 7.72
CA LEU A 543 5.17 -17.95 8.01
C LEU A 543 4.10 -18.79 7.28
N GLN A 544 2.85 -18.35 7.30
CA GLN A 544 1.78 -18.99 6.54
C GLN A 544 2.08 -19.01 5.04
N ARG A 545 2.54 -17.90 4.48
CA ARG A 545 2.88 -17.81 3.04
C ARG A 545 4.02 -18.75 2.64
N GLU A 546 5.05 -18.84 3.47
CA GLU A 546 6.17 -19.74 3.23
C GLU A 546 5.73 -21.22 3.30
N LEU A 547 4.88 -21.57 4.27
CA LEU A 547 4.28 -22.91 4.37
C LEU A 547 3.40 -23.23 3.15
N GLU A 548 2.57 -22.27 2.69
CA GLU A 548 1.78 -22.43 1.47
C GLU A 548 2.66 -22.55 0.22
N GLU A 549 3.82 -21.87 0.16
CA GLU A 549 4.76 -22.00 -0.94
C GLU A 549 5.39 -23.40 -0.99
N ILE A 550 5.77 -23.94 0.16
CA ILE A 550 6.23 -25.34 0.27
C ILE A 550 5.14 -26.30 -0.25
N CYS A 551 3.89 -26.07 0.15
CA CYS A 551 2.77 -26.91 -0.30
C CYS A 551 2.58 -26.83 -1.82
N ARG A 552 2.62 -25.62 -2.42
CA ARG A 552 2.50 -25.46 -3.89
C ARG A 552 3.61 -26.20 -4.65
N LYS A 553 4.85 -26.08 -4.19
CA LYS A 553 6.00 -26.78 -4.81
C LYS A 553 5.93 -28.30 -4.62
N ALA A 554 5.47 -28.73 -3.45
CA ALA A 554 5.22 -30.14 -3.19
C ALA A 554 4.10 -30.70 -4.05
N ALA A 555 3.00 -29.98 -4.21
CA ALA A 555 1.89 -30.37 -5.07
C ALA A 555 2.35 -30.55 -6.53
N ARG A 556 3.18 -29.63 -7.05
CA ARG A 556 3.79 -29.78 -8.37
C ARG A 556 4.64 -31.05 -8.48
N ASP A 557 5.49 -31.33 -7.48
CA ASP A 557 6.35 -32.51 -7.47
C ASP A 557 5.55 -33.82 -7.39
N ILE A 558 4.42 -33.81 -6.67
CA ILE A 558 3.51 -34.97 -6.58
C ILE A 558 2.86 -35.24 -7.92
N VAL A 559 2.34 -34.19 -8.59
CA VAL A 559 1.60 -34.32 -9.86
C VAL A 559 2.56 -34.63 -11.03
N GLN A 560 3.68 -33.90 -11.16
CA GLN A 560 4.60 -34.05 -12.30
C GLN A 560 5.52 -35.27 -12.15
N ASN A 561 6.00 -35.55 -10.93
CA ASN A 561 7.01 -36.56 -10.69
C ASN A 561 6.47 -37.85 -10.03
N ASN A 562 5.14 -37.96 -9.88
CA ASN A 562 4.41 -39.09 -9.30
C ASN A 562 4.96 -39.54 -7.91
N LYS A 563 5.43 -38.54 -7.10
CA LYS A 563 6.00 -38.82 -5.77
C LYS A 563 4.87 -39.04 -4.78
N LYS A 564 4.87 -40.22 -4.13
CA LYS A 564 3.83 -40.59 -3.17
C LYS A 564 3.95 -39.88 -1.83
N HIS A 565 5.20 -39.60 -1.40
CA HIS A 565 5.48 -38.93 -0.12
C HIS A 565 6.72 -38.03 -0.25
N LEU A 566 6.60 -36.82 0.29
CA LEU A 566 7.66 -35.81 0.35
C LEU A 566 7.93 -35.46 1.82
N LYS A 567 9.19 -35.39 2.21
CA LYS A 567 9.62 -34.97 3.56
C LYS A 567 10.47 -33.70 3.44
N VAL A 568 9.98 -32.62 4.06
CA VAL A 568 10.70 -31.34 4.15
C VAL A 568 11.47 -31.32 5.48
N THR A 569 12.76 -31.09 5.38
CA THR A 569 13.71 -31.05 6.51
C THR A 569 14.51 -29.75 6.44
N SER A 570 15.19 -29.37 7.52
CA SER A 570 16.09 -28.23 7.55
C SER A 570 17.18 -28.26 6.47
N LYS A 571 17.60 -29.46 6.03
CA LYS A 571 18.65 -29.67 5.01
C LYS A 571 18.14 -29.43 3.57
N ASN A 572 16.86 -29.66 3.30
CA ASN A 572 16.31 -29.56 1.94
C ASN A 572 15.34 -28.42 1.75
N ILE A 573 15.16 -27.60 2.77
CA ILE A 573 14.21 -26.46 2.75
C ILE A 573 14.57 -25.45 1.66
N GLU A 574 15.85 -25.24 1.39
CA GLU A 574 16.33 -24.35 0.33
C GLU A 574 15.84 -24.72 -1.07
N LYS A 575 15.54 -26.01 -1.29
CA LYS A 575 14.93 -26.46 -2.55
C LYS A 575 13.50 -25.88 -2.73
N TYR A 576 12.80 -25.66 -1.63
CA TYR A 576 11.43 -25.16 -1.63
C TYR A 576 11.36 -23.64 -1.51
N LEU A 577 12.18 -23.03 -0.67
CA LEU A 577 12.09 -21.60 -0.34
C LEU A 577 13.25 -20.76 -0.90
N GLY A 578 14.24 -21.40 -1.55
CA GLY A 578 15.45 -20.74 -2.02
C GLY A 578 16.46 -20.51 -0.90
N ARG A 579 17.44 -19.64 -1.14
CA ARG A 579 18.46 -19.28 -0.14
C ARG A 579 17.82 -18.68 1.09
N LYS A 580 18.46 -18.84 2.25
CA LYS A 580 18.09 -18.17 3.48
C LYS A 580 17.94 -16.67 3.21
N LYS A 581 16.84 -16.09 3.67
CA LYS A 581 16.54 -14.65 3.49
C LYS A 581 17.15 -13.79 4.58
N PHE A 582 17.33 -14.39 5.76
CA PHE A 582 17.85 -13.71 6.95
C PHE A 582 18.96 -14.55 7.57
N ASP A 583 20.01 -13.87 8.01
CA ASP A 583 21.06 -14.47 8.81
C ASP A 583 20.72 -14.34 10.31
N GLU A 584 21.35 -15.16 11.15
CA GLU A 584 21.24 -15.02 12.58
C GLU A 584 21.96 -13.74 13.04
N ASP A 585 21.24 -12.87 13.73
CA ASP A 585 21.80 -11.67 14.34
C ASP A 585 22.47 -12.05 15.65
N LEU A 586 23.62 -12.70 15.54
CA LEU A 586 24.35 -13.22 16.70
C LEU A 586 25.07 -12.10 17.48
N ALA A 587 25.23 -12.32 18.77
CA ALA A 587 26.07 -11.48 19.62
C ALA A 587 27.53 -11.47 19.11
N ASN A 588 28.26 -10.39 19.46
CA ASN A 588 29.67 -10.28 19.09
C ASN A 588 30.49 -11.47 19.61
N GLU A 589 31.48 -11.91 18.86
CA GLU A 589 32.30 -13.08 19.24
C GLU A 589 33.33 -12.73 20.31
N SER A 590 33.83 -11.50 20.34
CA SER A 590 34.87 -11.01 21.25
C SER A 590 34.51 -9.66 21.85
N ASP A 591 35.11 -9.38 23.00
CA ASP A 591 35.05 -8.06 23.62
C ASP A 591 35.80 -7.04 22.77
N ASP A 592 35.17 -5.89 22.47
CA ASP A 592 35.72 -4.88 21.56
C ASP A 592 35.57 -3.46 22.11
N ILE A 593 36.34 -2.52 21.56
CA ILE A 593 36.33 -1.11 21.97
C ILE A 593 35.32 -0.37 21.06
N GLY A 594 34.46 0.45 21.67
CA GLY A 594 33.53 1.29 20.93
C GLY A 594 32.35 0.56 20.30
N ILE A 595 32.23 -0.77 20.47
CA ILE A 595 31.13 -1.57 19.91
C ILE A 595 30.22 -2.10 21.02
N VAL A 596 28.95 -1.69 21.00
CA VAL A 596 27.95 -2.07 22.00
C VAL A 596 26.67 -2.59 21.35
N ARG A 597 26.07 -3.62 21.92
CA ARG A 597 24.75 -4.11 21.50
C ARG A 597 23.64 -3.43 22.30
N GLY A 598 22.83 -2.68 21.59
CA GLY A 598 21.54 -2.20 22.06
C GLY A 598 20.42 -3.16 21.67
N LEU A 599 19.22 -2.87 22.16
CA LEU A 599 18.00 -3.59 21.86
C LEU A 599 16.98 -2.62 21.30
N ALA A 600 16.45 -2.93 20.14
CA ALA A 600 15.42 -2.14 19.45
C ALA A 600 14.13 -2.94 19.29
N TRP A 601 13.03 -2.23 19.18
CA TRP A 601 11.72 -2.75 18.83
C TRP A 601 11.26 -2.12 17.51
N THR A 602 10.66 -2.93 16.65
CA THR A 602 10.12 -2.52 15.35
C THR A 602 8.74 -3.14 15.16
N ALA A 603 7.99 -2.68 14.17
CA ALA A 603 6.70 -3.26 13.81
C ALA A 603 6.77 -4.77 13.43
N VAL A 604 7.96 -5.30 13.15
CA VAL A 604 8.19 -6.70 12.82
C VAL A 604 8.72 -7.53 13.99
N GLY A 605 8.93 -6.92 15.17
CA GLY A 605 9.41 -7.55 16.40
C GLY A 605 10.67 -6.90 16.94
N GLY A 606 11.29 -7.55 17.93
CA GLY A 606 12.57 -7.10 18.52
C GLY A 606 13.76 -7.45 17.64
N THR A 607 14.78 -6.61 17.67
CA THR A 607 16.07 -6.84 17.01
C THR A 607 17.20 -6.34 17.90
N THR A 608 18.41 -6.87 17.72
CA THR A 608 19.58 -6.27 18.33
C THR A 608 20.10 -5.14 17.45
N LEU A 609 20.68 -4.13 18.06
CA LEU A 609 21.20 -2.96 17.39
C LEU A 609 22.67 -2.80 17.74
N GLN A 610 23.55 -2.95 16.76
CA GLN A 610 24.97 -2.68 16.97
C GLN A 610 25.21 -1.17 16.89
N ILE A 611 25.86 -0.61 17.90
CA ILE A 611 26.31 0.78 17.92
C ILE A 611 27.83 0.77 17.90
N GLU A 612 28.40 1.41 16.89
CA GLU A 612 29.84 1.53 16.68
C GLU A 612 30.25 2.98 16.91
N VAL A 613 31.27 3.19 17.73
CA VAL A 613 31.84 4.51 17.96
C VAL A 613 33.33 4.46 17.67
N ASN A 614 33.77 5.39 16.83
CA ASN A 614 35.17 5.61 16.55
C ASN A 614 35.57 7.04 16.87
N THR A 615 36.81 7.24 17.27
CA THR A 615 37.40 8.55 17.52
C THR A 615 38.53 8.81 16.53
N MET A 616 38.65 10.05 16.08
CA MET A 616 39.66 10.46 15.14
C MET A 616 40.12 11.90 15.42
N PRO A 617 41.36 12.27 15.12
CA PRO A 617 41.80 13.67 15.25
C PRO A 617 40.85 14.62 14.53
N GLY A 618 40.43 15.69 15.20
CA GLY A 618 39.43 16.61 14.67
C GLY A 618 39.27 17.88 15.48
N LYS A 619 38.08 18.46 15.51
CA LYS A 619 37.76 19.71 16.21
C LYS A 619 36.64 19.54 17.27
N GLY A 620 36.41 18.33 17.71
CA GLY A 620 35.35 18.01 18.67
C GLY A 620 33.97 17.86 18.08
N GLU A 621 33.85 17.55 16.76
CA GLU A 621 32.58 17.36 16.11
C GLU A 621 31.98 15.97 16.43
N LEU A 622 30.65 15.93 16.60
CA LEU A 622 29.89 14.67 16.67
C LEU A 622 29.32 14.35 15.30
N LYS A 623 29.79 13.25 14.69
CA LYS A 623 29.30 12.74 13.40
C LYS A 623 28.35 11.57 13.67
N LEU A 624 27.17 11.61 13.05
CA LEU A 624 26.13 10.60 13.21
C LEU A 624 25.76 10.01 11.87
N THR A 625 25.81 8.69 11.73
CA THR A 625 25.44 7.97 10.50
C THR A 625 24.61 6.74 10.81
N GLY A 626 23.79 6.25 9.85
CA GLY A 626 22.93 5.08 9.98
C GLY A 626 21.43 5.40 9.94
N GLN A 627 21.02 6.50 9.31
CA GLN A 627 19.63 6.98 9.21
C GLN A 627 18.93 7.12 10.57
N LEU A 628 19.57 7.87 11.47
CA LEU A 628 19.04 8.17 12.79
C LEU A 628 17.95 9.23 12.68
N GLY A 629 16.80 8.99 13.29
CA GLY A 629 15.75 9.99 13.47
C GLY A 629 16.14 11.07 14.49
N ASP A 630 15.33 12.09 14.64
CA ASP A 630 15.70 13.27 15.43
C ASP A 630 15.77 12.97 16.93
N VAL A 631 14.88 12.12 17.45
CA VAL A 631 14.93 11.68 18.87
C VAL A 631 16.20 10.89 19.17
N MET A 632 16.63 10.05 18.24
CA MET A 632 17.86 9.27 18.42
C MET A 632 19.11 10.13 18.29
N LYS A 633 19.12 11.17 17.43
CA LYS A 633 20.20 12.18 17.35
C LYS A 633 20.31 12.97 18.65
N GLU A 634 19.19 13.42 19.21
CA GLU A 634 19.15 14.11 20.49
C GLU A 634 19.69 13.22 21.62
N SER A 635 19.29 11.95 21.65
CA SER A 635 19.80 10.95 22.60
C SER A 635 21.33 10.78 22.51
N ALA A 636 21.91 10.84 21.29
CA ALA A 636 23.35 10.78 21.08
C ALA A 636 24.07 12.03 21.66
N VAL A 637 23.48 13.21 21.48
CA VAL A 637 24.01 14.47 22.05
C VAL A 637 23.98 14.45 23.59
N ILE A 638 22.88 13.95 24.16
CA ILE A 638 22.76 13.80 25.63
C ILE A 638 23.79 12.79 26.13
N ALA A 639 23.95 11.65 25.46
CA ALA A 639 24.94 10.63 25.81
C ALA A 639 26.38 11.19 25.79
N LEU A 640 26.74 11.94 24.76
CA LEU A 640 28.03 12.59 24.65
C LEU A 640 28.26 13.61 25.76
N SER A 641 27.24 14.44 26.04
CA SER A 641 27.33 15.46 27.12
C SER A 641 27.55 14.82 28.47
N TYR A 642 26.86 13.73 28.75
CA TYR A 642 27.06 12.96 29.99
C TYR A 642 28.46 12.34 30.04
N VAL A 643 28.92 11.68 28.96
CA VAL A 643 30.25 11.06 28.93
C VAL A 643 31.35 12.10 29.12
N ARG A 644 31.24 13.28 28.52
CA ARG A 644 32.19 14.41 28.76
C ARG A 644 32.31 14.76 30.21
N SER A 645 31.21 14.69 30.98
CA SER A 645 31.21 15.06 32.40
C SER A 645 31.94 14.06 33.29
N ILE A 646 32.03 12.77 32.85
CA ILE A 646 32.63 11.69 33.68
C ILE A 646 33.95 11.16 33.12
N ALA A 647 34.34 11.55 31.90
CA ALA A 647 35.45 10.96 31.16
C ALA A 647 36.80 11.01 31.92
N VAL A 648 37.02 12.07 32.67
CA VAL A 648 38.24 12.24 33.49
C VAL A 648 38.37 11.12 34.51
N ASP A 649 37.29 10.64 35.12
CA ASP A 649 37.28 9.52 36.07
C ASP A 649 37.71 8.19 35.43
N TYR A 650 37.70 8.13 34.10
CA TYR A 650 38.12 6.98 33.31
C TYR A 650 39.46 7.19 32.57
N GLY A 651 40.22 8.21 32.96
CA GLY A 651 41.57 8.47 32.47
C GLY A 651 41.62 9.18 31.11
N VAL A 652 40.53 9.83 30.69
CA VAL A 652 40.47 10.61 29.44
C VAL A 652 40.82 12.06 29.71
N ASP A 653 41.79 12.63 28.98
CA ASP A 653 42.19 14.02 29.11
C ASP A 653 41.05 15.00 28.79
N LYS A 654 41.04 16.14 29.45
CA LYS A 654 39.99 17.16 29.22
C LYS A 654 39.99 17.71 27.81
N GLU A 655 41.18 17.84 27.21
CA GLU A 655 41.41 18.34 25.85
C GLU A 655 40.97 17.33 24.77
N PHE A 656 40.81 16.05 25.12
CA PHE A 656 40.45 14.98 24.17
C PHE A 656 39.25 15.36 23.29
N PHE A 657 38.22 15.88 23.89
CA PHE A 657 36.97 16.23 23.20
C PHE A 657 37.04 17.50 22.35
N SER A 658 38.09 18.28 22.46
CA SER A 658 38.38 19.45 21.60
C SER A 658 39.31 19.11 20.43
N GLU A 659 40.09 18.02 20.55
CA GLU A 659 41.10 17.61 19.59
C GLU A 659 40.70 16.39 18.76
N ASN A 660 39.58 15.73 19.12
CA ASN A 660 39.09 14.55 18.45
C ASN A 660 37.61 14.65 18.10
N ASP A 661 37.27 14.29 16.86
CA ASP A 661 35.90 14.05 16.44
C ASP A 661 35.44 12.67 16.90
N ILE A 662 34.17 12.56 17.21
CA ILE A 662 33.53 11.31 17.60
C ILE A 662 32.52 10.95 16.50
N HIS A 663 32.65 9.76 15.93
CA HIS A 663 31.74 9.25 14.93
C HIS A 663 30.94 8.06 15.50
N ILE A 664 29.64 8.24 15.60
CA ILE A 664 28.70 7.16 15.95
C ILE A 664 28.06 6.63 14.67
N HIS A 665 28.21 5.35 14.44
CA HIS A 665 27.59 4.65 13.34
C HIS A 665 26.66 3.57 13.86
N VAL A 666 25.44 3.52 13.29
CA VAL A 666 24.50 2.42 13.53
C VAL A 666 24.28 1.70 12.21
N PRO A 667 24.86 0.50 12.03
CA PRO A 667 24.74 -0.28 10.80
C PRO A 667 23.30 -0.51 10.35
N GLU A 668 23.12 -1.08 9.13
CA GLU A 668 21.81 -1.25 8.46
C GLU A 668 21.17 0.08 8.04
N GLY A 669 21.89 0.87 7.25
CA GLY A 669 21.46 2.20 6.77
C GLY A 669 20.19 2.21 5.90
N ALA A 670 19.66 1.04 5.51
CA ALA A 670 18.41 0.95 4.75
C ALA A 670 17.14 1.09 5.63
N VAL A 671 17.29 0.99 6.97
CA VAL A 671 16.17 1.02 7.91
C VAL A 671 16.27 2.27 8.78
N PRO A 672 15.30 3.20 8.72
CA PRO A 672 15.26 4.35 9.63
C PRO A 672 15.17 3.88 11.09
N LYS A 673 15.93 4.53 11.98
CA LYS A 673 15.99 4.20 13.40
C LYS A 673 15.70 5.44 14.21
N ASP A 674 14.72 5.37 15.09
CA ASP A 674 14.38 6.48 15.99
C ASP A 674 13.98 5.98 17.36
N GLY A 675 14.20 6.82 18.38
CA GLY A 675 13.80 6.56 19.75
C GLY A 675 14.91 6.79 20.79
N PRO A 676 14.54 7.13 22.04
CA PRO A 676 15.48 7.48 23.10
C PRO A 676 16.14 6.28 23.79
N SER A 677 15.62 5.06 23.58
CA SER A 677 16.00 3.85 24.34
C SER A 677 17.42 3.33 24.08
N ALA A 678 18.15 3.92 23.14
CA ALA A 678 19.55 3.62 22.86
C ALA A 678 20.55 4.50 23.66
N GLY A 679 20.06 5.40 24.52
CA GLY A 679 20.89 6.39 25.23
C GLY A 679 22.00 5.77 26.08
N ILE A 680 21.71 4.77 26.92
CA ILE A 680 22.74 4.09 27.70
C ILE A 680 23.72 3.30 26.81
N THR A 681 23.25 2.79 25.68
CA THR A 681 24.09 2.04 24.71
C THR A 681 25.08 2.98 24.05
N MET A 682 24.63 4.15 23.59
CA MET A 682 25.48 5.20 23.00
C MET A 682 26.48 5.73 24.00
N ALA A 683 26.05 6.03 25.24
CA ALA A 683 26.93 6.51 26.29
C ALA A 683 28.02 5.47 26.61
N THR A 684 27.68 4.18 26.67
CA THR A 684 28.66 3.10 26.91
C THR A 684 29.63 2.98 25.72
N ALA A 685 29.15 3.08 24.49
CA ALA A 685 30.00 2.99 23.31
C ALA A 685 30.96 4.17 23.20
N ILE A 686 30.46 5.40 23.44
CA ILE A 686 31.31 6.61 23.46
C ILE A 686 32.38 6.48 24.56
N LEU A 687 32.00 6.13 25.81
CA LEU A 687 32.94 5.99 26.88
C LEU A 687 34.00 4.92 26.61
N SER A 688 33.61 3.78 26.08
CA SER A 688 34.52 2.71 25.65
C SER A 688 35.52 3.21 24.60
N ALA A 689 35.04 3.91 23.57
CA ALA A 689 35.88 4.42 22.50
C ALA A 689 36.91 5.47 22.97
N VAL A 690 36.49 6.40 23.86
CA VAL A 690 37.38 7.46 24.33
C VAL A 690 38.34 6.98 25.42
N SER A 691 37.94 6.00 26.26
CA SER A 691 38.81 5.46 27.33
C SER A 691 39.65 4.25 26.90
N GLY A 692 39.39 3.68 25.72
CA GLY A 692 40.06 2.45 25.28
C GLY A 692 39.65 1.17 26.04
N ILE A 693 38.60 1.23 26.88
CA ILE A 693 38.15 0.09 27.67
C ILE A 693 37.18 -0.76 26.85
N LYS A 694 37.44 -2.07 26.77
CA LYS A 694 36.62 -3.01 26.00
C LYS A 694 35.23 -3.19 26.61
N VAL A 695 34.22 -3.41 25.76
CA VAL A 695 32.86 -3.79 26.14
C VAL A 695 32.68 -5.31 26.05
N LYS A 696 32.02 -5.89 27.03
CA LYS A 696 31.73 -7.33 27.08
C LYS A 696 30.79 -7.74 25.95
N CYS A 697 31.20 -8.68 25.12
CA CYS A 697 30.49 -9.11 23.91
C CYS A 697 29.11 -9.76 24.16
N LYS A 698 28.89 -10.39 25.31
CA LYS A 698 27.64 -11.08 25.67
C LYS A 698 26.70 -10.21 26.54
N VAL A 699 26.91 -8.91 26.54
CA VAL A 699 26.08 -7.91 27.25
C VAL A 699 25.31 -7.09 26.21
N ALA A 700 24.01 -6.98 26.39
CA ALA A 700 23.18 -6.03 25.67
C ALA A 700 22.48 -5.10 26.67
N MET A 701 22.02 -3.96 26.20
CA MET A 701 21.39 -2.98 27.08
C MET A 701 20.31 -2.19 26.34
N THR A 702 19.38 -1.65 27.12
CA THR A 702 18.36 -0.71 26.63
C THR A 702 17.99 0.24 27.77
N GLY A 703 17.85 1.50 27.46
CA GLY A 703 17.50 2.53 28.42
C GLY A 703 17.72 3.93 27.87
N GLU A 704 16.85 4.85 28.22
CA GLU A 704 17.05 6.26 27.97
C GLU A 704 17.94 6.85 29.05
N ILE A 705 18.76 7.84 28.72
CA ILE A 705 19.64 8.52 29.65
C ILE A 705 19.31 10.01 29.67
N ASN A 706 19.37 10.61 30.88
CA ASN A 706 19.36 12.07 31.02
C ASN A 706 20.75 12.65 31.23
N LEU A 707 20.88 13.98 31.23
CA LEU A 707 22.15 14.71 31.42
C LEU A 707 22.86 14.42 32.77
N ARG A 708 22.14 13.87 33.76
CA ARG A 708 22.70 13.51 35.07
C ARG A 708 23.07 12.02 35.17
N GLY A 709 22.93 11.25 34.07
CA GLY A 709 23.24 9.83 34.07
C GLY A 709 22.14 8.92 34.63
N ASN A 710 20.97 9.44 34.97
CA ASN A 710 19.86 8.58 35.42
C ASN A 710 19.30 7.81 34.25
N VAL A 711 19.00 6.53 34.46
CA VAL A 711 18.42 5.63 33.47
C VAL A 711 16.90 5.68 33.59
N MET A 712 16.27 6.05 32.45
CA MET A 712 14.82 6.22 32.34
C MET A 712 14.15 4.97 31.75
N PRO A 713 12.86 4.71 32.08
CA PRO A 713 12.13 3.55 31.59
C PRO A 713 11.89 3.60 30.09
N ILE A 714 11.69 2.41 29.49
CA ILE A 714 11.49 2.23 28.06
C ILE A 714 10.31 1.30 27.76
N GLY A 715 9.79 1.36 26.52
CA GLY A 715 8.75 0.46 26.00
C GLY A 715 9.31 -0.73 25.18
N GLY A 716 8.42 -1.66 24.80
CA GLY A 716 8.74 -2.81 23.94
C GLY A 716 9.72 -3.80 24.58
N LEU A 717 9.61 -4.00 25.88
CA LEU A 717 10.61 -4.75 26.65
C LEU A 717 10.57 -6.25 26.35
N LYS A 718 9.38 -6.83 26.13
CA LYS A 718 9.22 -8.25 25.80
C LYS A 718 9.96 -8.59 24.51
N GLU A 719 9.74 -7.83 23.46
CA GLU A 719 10.37 -8.00 22.15
C GLU A 719 11.89 -7.81 22.24
N LYS A 720 12.34 -6.83 23.00
CA LYS A 720 13.77 -6.57 23.23
C LYS A 720 14.48 -7.72 23.94
N LEU A 721 13.87 -8.28 24.99
CA LEU A 721 14.43 -9.42 25.71
C LEU A 721 14.43 -10.70 24.85
N LEU A 722 13.38 -10.88 24.04
CA LEU A 722 13.33 -12.00 23.08
C LEU A 722 14.45 -11.89 22.05
N ALA A 723 14.67 -10.69 21.49
CA ALA A 723 15.78 -10.45 20.56
C ALA A 723 17.16 -10.73 21.21
N ALA A 724 17.36 -10.28 22.44
CA ALA A 724 18.58 -10.56 23.18
C ALA A 724 18.81 -12.06 23.37
N LYS A 725 17.77 -12.81 23.72
CA LYS A 725 17.83 -14.27 23.87
C LYS A 725 18.21 -14.96 22.56
N ASN A 726 17.54 -14.59 21.46
CA ASN A 726 17.78 -15.17 20.15
C ASN A 726 19.18 -14.85 19.63
N ALA A 727 19.71 -13.66 19.93
CA ALA A 727 21.09 -13.29 19.62
C ALA A 727 22.15 -13.98 20.48
N GLY A 728 21.75 -14.81 21.45
CA GLY A 728 22.69 -15.51 22.35
C GLY A 728 23.36 -14.63 23.41
N ILE A 729 22.78 -13.47 23.71
CA ILE A 729 23.18 -12.58 24.81
C ILE A 729 22.98 -13.33 26.14
N LYS A 730 23.90 -13.11 27.08
CA LYS A 730 23.82 -13.72 28.40
C LYS A 730 23.37 -12.76 29.50
N LYS A 731 23.64 -11.46 29.32
CA LYS A 731 23.30 -10.43 30.29
C LYS A 731 22.61 -9.26 29.60
N VAL A 732 21.50 -8.83 30.16
CA VAL A 732 20.76 -7.67 29.66
C VAL A 732 20.63 -6.64 30.76
N LEU A 733 21.03 -5.39 30.46
CA LEU A 733 20.86 -4.26 31.39
C LEU A 733 19.55 -3.54 31.05
N VAL A 734 18.67 -3.42 32.02
CA VAL A 734 17.31 -2.90 31.89
C VAL A 734 17.07 -1.82 32.95
N PRO A 735 16.35 -0.74 32.66
CA PRO A 735 16.03 0.28 33.66
C PRO A 735 15.29 -0.31 34.86
N LYS A 736 15.67 0.07 36.07
CA LYS A 736 15.03 -0.42 37.31
C LYS A 736 13.53 -0.14 37.36
N LYS A 737 13.08 0.97 36.78
CA LYS A 737 11.65 1.31 36.69
C LYS A 737 10.84 0.35 35.82
N ASN A 738 11.49 -0.45 34.95
CA ASN A 738 10.85 -1.50 34.17
C ASN A 738 10.77 -2.87 34.87
N GLU A 739 11.26 -2.99 36.14
CA GLU A 739 11.21 -4.25 36.88
C GLU A 739 9.81 -4.87 36.97
N PRO A 740 8.72 -4.11 37.23
CA PRO A 740 7.37 -4.67 37.26
C PRO A 740 6.99 -5.30 35.93
N MET A 741 7.33 -4.66 34.80
CA MET A 741 7.05 -5.18 33.48
C MET A 741 7.82 -6.49 33.19
N VAL A 742 9.08 -6.59 33.65
CA VAL A 742 9.87 -7.83 33.48
C VAL A 742 9.23 -9.00 34.21
N LYS A 743 8.66 -8.76 35.40
CA LYS A 743 7.99 -9.80 36.20
C LYS A 743 6.70 -10.35 35.53
N GLU A 744 6.10 -9.59 34.66
CA GLU A 744 4.95 -10.04 33.85
C GLU A 744 5.33 -10.83 32.60
N ILE A 745 6.59 -10.74 32.17
CA ILE A 745 7.10 -11.47 30.98
C ILE A 745 7.26 -12.94 31.34
N SER A 746 6.85 -13.81 30.42
CA SER A 746 6.90 -15.25 30.62
C SER A 746 8.34 -15.75 30.95
N GLU A 747 8.44 -16.74 31.83
CA GLU A 747 9.72 -17.38 32.18
C GLU A 747 10.43 -17.96 30.94
N GLU A 748 9.66 -18.33 29.93
CA GLU A 748 10.22 -18.79 28.67
C GLU A 748 11.15 -17.77 28.01
N ILE A 749 10.82 -16.48 28.07
CA ILE A 749 11.65 -15.40 27.52
C ILE A 749 12.83 -15.08 28.42
N THR A 750 12.59 -14.97 29.73
CA THR A 750 13.59 -14.54 30.69
C THR A 750 14.58 -15.63 31.08
N SER A 751 14.20 -16.91 30.95
CA SER A 751 15.09 -18.05 31.24
C SER A 751 16.35 -18.04 30.38
N GLY A 752 17.52 -18.16 31.03
CA GLY A 752 18.84 -18.12 30.39
C GLY A 752 19.41 -16.72 30.17
N LEU A 753 18.66 -15.67 30.49
CA LEU A 753 19.12 -14.29 30.51
C LEU A 753 19.37 -13.83 31.93
N LYS A 754 20.54 -13.26 32.23
CA LYS A 754 20.80 -12.53 33.47
C LYS A 754 20.32 -11.10 33.28
N ILE A 755 19.14 -10.78 33.79
CA ILE A 755 18.62 -9.41 33.78
C ILE A 755 19.18 -8.64 34.94
N VAL A 756 19.79 -7.49 34.67
CA VAL A 756 20.36 -6.58 35.70
C VAL A 756 19.62 -5.26 35.60
N TYR A 757 19.00 -4.89 36.70
CA TYR A 757 18.30 -3.62 36.83
C TYR A 757 19.25 -2.50 37.17
N VAL A 758 19.20 -1.43 36.38
CA VAL A 758 20.09 -0.27 36.53
C VAL A 758 19.29 1.02 36.69
N SER A 759 19.74 1.89 37.59
CA SER A 759 19.12 3.18 37.86
C SER A 759 19.97 4.34 37.38
N HIS A 760 21.28 4.11 37.28
CA HIS A 760 22.25 5.14 36.93
C HIS A 760 23.32 4.56 35.99
N MET A 761 23.90 5.43 35.16
CA MET A 761 24.89 5.04 34.15
C MET A 761 26.15 4.43 34.74
N SER A 762 26.54 4.81 35.94
CA SER A 762 27.67 4.19 36.65
C SER A 762 27.49 2.68 36.89
N GLU A 763 26.27 2.23 37.12
CA GLU A 763 25.93 0.80 37.24
C GLU A 763 26.05 0.11 35.88
N VAL A 764 25.59 0.77 34.82
CA VAL A 764 25.70 0.28 33.44
C VAL A 764 27.17 0.06 33.05
N ILE A 765 28.02 1.06 33.28
CA ILE A 765 29.44 1.03 32.99
C ILE A 765 30.14 -0.12 33.74
N LYS A 766 29.86 -0.29 35.03
CA LYS A 766 30.41 -1.38 35.83
C LYS A 766 30.07 -2.77 35.31
N GLU A 767 28.88 -2.96 34.82
CA GLU A 767 28.40 -4.25 34.31
C GLU A 767 28.81 -4.52 32.87
N ALA A 768 28.93 -3.48 32.04
CA ALA A 768 29.16 -3.58 30.61
C ALA A 768 30.65 -3.59 30.22
N LEU A 769 31.49 -2.77 30.89
CA LEU A 769 32.91 -2.67 30.56
C LEU A 769 33.72 -3.81 31.17
N SER A 770 34.76 -4.24 30.43
CA SER A 770 35.77 -5.19 30.92
C SER A 770 36.82 -4.41 31.70
N ARG A 771 37.03 -4.80 32.96
CA ARG A 771 38.12 -4.22 33.78
C ARG A 771 39.46 -4.83 33.41
#